data_1f6447e885ee6bf73a7a68f77b74c54d
#
_entry.id   1f6447e885ee6bf73a7a68f77b74c54d
#
_cell.length_a   1.000
_cell.length_b   1.000
_cell.length_c   1.000
_cell.angle_alpha   90.00
_cell.angle_beta   90.00
_cell.angle_gamma   90.00
#
_symmetry.space_group_name_H-M   'P 1'
#
loop_
_entity.id
_entity.type
_entity.pdbx_description
1 polymer ?
#
loop_
_entity_poly.entity_id
_entity_poly.type
_entity_poly.pdbx_seq_one_letter_code
_entity_poly.pdbx_strand_id
1 'polypeptide(L)'
;MRTKLLLLTVLCALGMMAQTKQVTSPDGKMVVTVKVENGKATYGVEYDGVEMVKASRLGVETSIGDYTKHLSVVKSEESVVEKHYDISRTKTSHVDFKAHRLDVTLANERNNQMVVTFLVANHDVAFNYTILREKADAPQSIIIKEEETAFRLPDETTTFITPQSDPMIGFARTKPSYEEVFSNDAPMNRKSQYGHGYTFPALFHVGNKGWVLISETGVTSKYVGSRLSDYDKEDGYEIDYPMEGESNGFGTTKPAIALPSSTPWRTITIGRDLKPIVETTIPFDPLEPLYEASQSYKPGRYTWSWLIWQDESCNYNDQVTFIDLAAKMGYEYCLVDAWWDTNIGRERIAELSRYAQSKGVSLLLWYNSNGYANDAPQGPFNCMNSSLARNREMAWMKSIGVKGIKVDFFGGDKQHTLALYEDILSDANRYGLQCIFHGCTLPRGWERLFPNYVASEAVLASENVFFDPGAAKREAFDLTLHPFCRNAVASMDWGGTLMNRFMSKDNKSRHPRMTTDMFEIASAITVQTSVQCMAVQPNNLTELPQVELELLKSLPTTWDETRYIDGYPGKFVVLARRHADKWYIAGLNAEKDAKKLTLQLPMFAGQTVSYYTDNAEGYAIEQQLKVNTKGEAKVVIQPNGGIIIR
;
A
#
# COMPACT_ATOMS: atom_id res chain seq x y z
N MET A 1 55.08 -54.88 39.12
CA MET A 1 53.88 -54.91 38.30
C MET A 1 53.16 -53.57 38.38
N ARG A 2 53.22 -52.77 37.35
CA ARG A 2 52.60 -51.45 37.26
C ARG A 2 51.41 -51.57 36.36
N THR A 3 50.23 -51.53 36.91
CA THR A 3 48.95 -51.55 36.17
C THR A 3 48.68 -50.15 35.67
N LYS A 4 48.69 -49.96 34.34
CA LYS A 4 48.28 -48.70 33.67
C LYS A 4 46.75 -48.69 33.59
N LEU A 5 46.12 -47.73 34.24
CA LEU A 5 44.68 -47.44 34.10
C LEU A 5 44.51 -46.58 32.83
N LEU A 6 43.85 -47.12 31.82
CA LEU A 6 43.48 -46.40 30.60
C LEU A 6 42.17 -45.69 30.87
N LEU A 7 42.18 -44.36 30.99
CA LEU A 7 40.96 -43.51 31.04
C LEU A 7 40.44 -43.35 29.62
N LEU A 8 39.33 -43.99 29.31
CA LEU A 8 38.62 -43.81 28.05
C LEU A 8 37.71 -42.58 28.19
N THR A 9 38.13 -41.42 27.68
CA THR A 9 37.26 -40.24 27.52
C THR A 9 36.36 -40.46 26.33
N VAL A 10 35.11 -40.82 26.62
CA VAL A 10 34.02 -40.79 25.63
C VAL A 10 33.62 -39.34 25.44
N LEU A 11 34.06 -38.74 24.35
CA LEU A 11 33.50 -37.47 23.86
C LEU A 11 32.09 -37.82 23.34
N CYS A 12 31.07 -37.54 24.14
CA CYS A 12 29.71 -37.43 23.63
C CYS A 12 29.61 -36.20 22.75
N ALA A 13 29.80 -36.35 21.46
CA ALA A 13 29.34 -35.40 20.49
C ALA A 13 27.78 -35.49 20.48
N LEU A 14 27.15 -34.70 21.36
CA LEU A 14 25.74 -34.41 21.23
C LEU A 14 25.57 -33.59 19.95
N GLY A 15 25.38 -34.29 18.82
CA GLY A 15 24.86 -33.65 17.62
C GLY A 15 23.54 -33.00 18.02
N MET A 16 23.45 -31.67 17.96
CA MET A 16 22.19 -30.95 18.16
C MET A 16 21.22 -31.49 17.10
N MET A 17 20.27 -32.33 17.55
CA MET A 17 19.19 -32.80 16.68
C MET A 17 18.40 -31.58 16.21
N ALA A 18 18.11 -31.52 14.91
CA ALA A 18 17.26 -30.48 14.35
C ALA A 18 15.91 -30.45 15.07
N GLN A 19 15.53 -29.28 15.58
CA GLN A 19 14.23 -29.07 16.20
C GLN A 19 13.31 -28.44 15.17
N THR A 20 12.22 -29.16 14.82
CA THR A 20 11.24 -28.73 13.83
C THR A 20 9.90 -28.49 14.50
N LYS A 21 9.25 -27.38 14.18
CA LYS A 21 7.89 -27.02 14.55
C LYS A 21 7.11 -26.70 13.29
N GLN A 22 5.82 -27.05 13.28
CA GLN A 22 4.93 -26.79 12.16
C GLN A 22 3.64 -26.20 12.66
N VAL A 23 3.05 -25.32 11.87
CA VAL A 23 1.69 -24.82 12.06
C VAL A 23 0.98 -24.79 10.71
N THR A 24 -0.28 -25.19 10.69
CA THR A 24 -1.11 -25.22 9.49
C THR A 24 -2.17 -24.13 9.54
N SER A 25 -2.67 -23.72 8.39
CA SER A 25 -3.86 -22.85 8.30
C SER A 25 -5.13 -23.57 8.81
N PRO A 26 -6.22 -22.84 9.10
CA PRO A 26 -7.49 -23.44 9.49
C PRO A 26 -8.06 -24.44 8.48
N ASP A 27 -7.83 -24.26 7.17
CA ASP A 27 -8.24 -25.19 6.11
C ASP A 27 -7.21 -26.31 5.82
N GLY A 28 -6.05 -26.28 6.50
CA GLY A 28 -4.98 -27.26 6.40
C GLY A 28 -4.11 -27.18 5.14
N LYS A 29 -4.30 -26.20 4.27
CA LYS A 29 -3.57 -26.10 3.00
C LYS A 29 -2.25 -25.34 3.10
N MET A 30 -2.19 -24.31 3.93
CA MET A 30 -0.97 -23.58 4.23
C MET A 30 -0.22 -24.27 5.36
N VAL A 31 1.05 -24.56 5.18
CA VAL A 31 1.91 -25.16 6.21
C VAL A 31 3.16 -24.32 6.35
N VAL A 32 3.39 -23.80 7.54
CA VAL A 32 4.64 -23.14 7.90
C VAL A 32 5.49 -24.08 8.73
N THR A 33 6.72 -24.35 8.30
CA THR A 33 7.70 -25.17 9.00
C THR A 33 8.82 -24.30 9.54
N VAL A 34 9.02 -24.27 10.85
CA VAL A 34 10.14 -23.59 11.51
C VAL A 34 11.15 -24.64 11.95
N LYS A 35 12.41 -24.49 11.58
CA LYS A 35 13.50 -25.43 11.89
C LYS A 35 14.67 -24.69 12.55
N VAL A 36 15.14 -25.24 13.66
CA VAL A 36 16.42 -24.81 14.26
C VAL A 36 17.40 -25.95 14.13
N GLU A 37 18.46 -25.73 13.34
CA GLU A 37 19.48 -26.70 13.06
C GLU A 37 20.86 -26.04 13.08
N ASN A 38 21.82 -26.66 13.76
CA ASN A 38 23.17 -26.12 13.94
C ASN A 38 23.18 -24.68 14.50
N GLY A 39 22.21 -24.34 15.35
CA GLY A 39 22.07 -23.03 15.96
C GLY A 39 21.52 -21.94 15.05
N LYS A 40 21.03 -22.27 13.87
CA LYS A 40 20.38 -21.32 12.93
C LYS A 40 18.89 -21.65 12.81
N ALA A 41 18.06 -20.60 12.83
CA ALA A 41 16.61 -20.72 12.63
C ALA A 41 16.27 -20.43 11.16
N THR A 42 15.39 -21.26 10.60
CA THR A 42 14.82 -21.09 9.24
C THR A 42 13.34 -21.35 9.25
N TYR A 43 12.63 -20.83 8.27
CA TYR A 43 11.24 -21.16 8.00
C TYR A 43 11.04 -21.50 6.51
N GLY A 44 9.99 -22.25 6.22
CA GLY A 44 9.54 -22.53 4.86
C GLY A 44 8.02 -22.51 4.82
N VAL A 45 7.45 -22.23 3.65
CA VAL A 45 6.00 -22.20 3.46
C VAL A 45 5.59 -23.09 2.31
N GLU A 46 4.71 -24.04 2.58
CA GLU A 46 4.04 -24.84 1.57
C GLU A 46 2.57 -24.43 1.46
N TYR A 47 2.03 -24.46 0.27
CA TYR A 47 0.62 -24.25 0.00
C TYR A 47 0.07 -25.38 -0.85
N ASP A 48 -0.92 -26.11 -0.32
CA ASP A 48 -1.55 -27.27 -0.97
C ASP A 48 -0.49 -28.30 -1.43
N GLY A 49 0.49 -28.60 -0.55
CA GLY A 49 1.59 -29.53 -0.79
C GLY A 49 2.66 -29.05 -1.76
N VAL A 50 2.68 -27.76 -2.11
CA VAL A 50 3.69 -27.17 -3.00
C VAL A 50 4.52 -26.16 -2.24
N GLU A 51 5.85 -26.30 -2.30
CA GLU A 51 6.80 -25.35 -1.73
C GLU A 51 6.72 -24.01 -2.48
N MET A 52 6.25 -22.96 -1.77
CA MET A 52 6.11 -21.60 -2.29
C MET A 52 7.21 -20.68 -1.75
N VAL A 53 7.68 -20.92 -0.53
CA VAL A 53 8.86 -20.28 0.05
C VAL A 53 9.77 -21.38 0.56
N LYS A 54 10.97 -21.49 -0.01
CA LYS A 54 12.02 -22.44 0.39
C LYS A 54 12.50 -22.11 1.81
N ALA A 55 13.23 -23.03 2.44
CA ALA A 55 13.86 -22.79 3.74
C ALA A 55 14.65 -21.47 3.72
N SER A 56 14.19 -20.47 4.46
CA SER A 56 14.65 -19.09 4.48
C SER A 56 15.11 -18.72 5.90
N ARG A 57 16.14 -17.89 6.02
CA ARG A 57 16.70 -17.50 7.33
C ARG A 57 15.72 -16.70 8.16
N LEU A 58 15.85 -16.83 9.49
CA LEU A 58 15.19 -16.03 10.52
C LEU A 58 16.25 -15.52 11.49
N GLY A 59 16.08 -14.30 11.97
CA GLY A 59 16.88 -13.77 13.05
C GLY A 59 17.10 -12.26 13.00
N VAL A 60 17.54 -11.72 14.13
CA VAL A 60 17.91 -10.31 14.27
C VAL A 60 19.19 -10.18 15.08
N GLU A 61 20.05 -9.24 14.70
CA GLU A 61 21.16 -8.80 15.51
C GLU A 61 20.78 -7.53 16.28
N THR A 62 21.06 -7.52 17.57
CA THR A 62 20.73 -6.39 18.45
C THR A 62 21.96 -5.90 19.21
N SER A 63 21.85 -4.72 19.85
CA SER A 63 22.90 -4.19 20.71
C SER A 63 23.17 -5.02 21.99
N ILE A 64 22.26 -5.95 22.36
CA ILE A 64 22.39 -6.80 23.56
C ILE A 64 22.66 -8.27 23.25
N GLY A 65 22.53 -8.70 22.02
CA GLY A 65 22.77 -10.08 21.61
C GLY A 65 22.45 -10.33 20.14
N ASP A 66 23.01 -11.41 19.65
CA ASP A 66 22.82 -11.93 18.32
C ASP A 66 21.80 -13.08 18.38
N TYR A 67 20.73 -12.98 17.61
CA TYR A 67 19.68 -14.00 17.48
C TYR A 67 19.63 -14.57 16.06
N THR A 68 20.76 -14.59 15.35
CA THR A 68 20.91 -15.18 14.01
C THR A 68 21.64 -16.53 14.07
N LYS A 69 22.38 -16.80 15.16
CA LYS A 69 23.20 -18.01 15.34
C LYS A 69 23.24 -18.46 16.80
N HIS A 70 23.77 -19.68 16.99
CA HIS A 70 23.87 -20.35 18.32
C HIS A 70 22.53 -20.40 19.05
N LEU A 71 21.45 -20.52 18.28
CA LEU A 71 20.08 -20.56 18.82
C LEU A 71 19.70 -21.95 19.30
N SER A 72 18.90 -21.98 20.36
CA SER A 72 18.20 -23.17 20.85
C SER A 72 16.73 -22.86 21.05
N VAL A 73 15.86 -23.83 20.80
CA VAL A 73 14.41 -23.70 21.10
C VAL A 73 14.21 -23.91 22.59
N VAL A 74 13.66 -22.92 23.27
CA VAL A 74 13.28 -22.97 24.68
C VAL A 74 11.91 -23.62 24.85
N LYS A 75 10.93 -23.14 24.09
CA LYS A 75 9.55 -23.66 24.06
C LYS A 75 8.88 -23.29 22.74
N SER A 76 7.75 -23.94 22.47
CA SER A 76 6.82 -23.54 21.43
C SER A 76 5.39 -23.68 21.92
N GLU A 77 4.53 -22.76 21.54
CA GLU A 77 3.13 -22.71 21.94
C GLU A 77 2.27 -22.48 20.71
N GLU A 78 1.15 -23.20 20.63
CA GLU A 78 0.15 -23.04 19.56
C GLU A 78 -1.14 -22.52 20.14
N SER A 79 -1.83 -21.67 19.38
CA SER A 79 -3.14 -21.13 19.73
C SER A 79 -3.94 -20.77 18.47
N VAL A 80 -5.20 -20.39 18.65
CA VAL A 80 -6.07 -19.91 17.57
C VAL A 80 -6.31 -18.43 17.81
N VAL A 81 -6.23 -17.64 16.73
CA VAL A 81 -6.59 -16.22 16.73
C VAL A 81 -7.84 -16.07 15.88
N GLU A 82 -8.88 -15.49 16.46
CA GLU A 82 -10.11 -15.09 15.78
C GLU A 82 -10.37 -13.62 16.07
N LYS A 83 -10.59 -12.83 15.02
CA LYS A 83 -10.91 -11.41 15.11
C LYS A 83 -12.07 -11.06 14.18
N HIS A 84 -12.97 -10.23 14.68
CA HIS A 84 -14.06 -9.65 13.92
C HIS A 84 -13.95 -8.14 14.05
N TYR A 85 -13.84 -7.43 12.93
CA TYR A 85 -13.70 -5.98 12.97
C TYR A 85 -14.21 -5.29 11.70
N ASP A 86 -14.61 -4.03 11.86
CA ASP A 86 -15.02 -3.17 10.77
C ASP A 86 -13.86 -2.29 10.29
N ILE A 87 -13.76 -2.11 8.97
CA ILE A 87 -12.73 -1.30 8.32
C ILE A 87 -13.30 -0.67 7.03
N SER A 88 -14.24 0.25 7.18
CA SER A 88 -15.07 0.80 6.09
C SER A 88 -14.35 1.63 5.02
N ARG A 89 -13.03 1.81 5.13
CA ARG A 89 -12.23 2.68 4.24
C ARG A 89 -11.31 1.93 3.28
N THR A 90 -11.43 0.61 3.22
CA THR A 90 -10.59 -0.27 2.40
C THR A 90 -11.42 -1.04 1.39
N LYS A 91 -10.89 -2.14 0.88
CA LYS A 91 -11.53 -3.03 -0.09
C LYS A 91 -12.74 -3.81 0.45
N THR A 92 -12.94 -3.82 1.75
CA THR A 92 -14.06 -4.46 2.46
C THR A 92 -14.46 -3.62 3.66
N SER A 93 -15.70 -3.70 4.11
CA SER A 93 -16.17 -2.99 5.31
C SER A 93 -16.14 -3.84 6.57
N HIS A 94 -16.09 -5.16 6.42
CA HIS A 94 -16.08 -6.11 7.53
C HIS A 94 -15.07 -7.23 7.28
N VAL A 95 -14.38 -7.66 8.33
CA VAL A 95 -13.38 -8.74 8.27
C VAL A 95 -13.63 -9.75 9.38
N ASP A 96 -13.72 -11.02 8.97
CA ASP A 96 -13.70 -12.20 9.83
C ASP A 96 -12.34 -12.89 9.65
N PHE A 97 -11.39 -12.58 10.51
CA PHE A 97 -10.05 -13.15 10.45
C PHE A 97 -9.91 -14.36 11.35
N LYS A 98 -9.37 -15.45 10.80
CA LYS A 98 -9.03 -16.64 11.56
C LYS A 98 -7.66 -17.16 11.14
N ALA A 99 -6.79 -17.38 12.14
CA ALA A 99 -5.46 -17.93 11.93
C ALA A 99 -5.07 -18.89 13.07
N HIS A 100 -4.23 -19.86 12.77
CA HIS A 100 -3.49 -20.58 13.78
C HIS A 100 -2.19 -19.81 14.08
N ARG A 101 -1.86 -19.71 15.35
CA ARG A 101 -0.69 -19.01 15.86
C ARG A 101 0.32 -20.01 16.39
N LEU A 102 1.58 -19.85 16.02
CA LEU A 102 2.74 -20.55 16.57
C LEU A 102 3.71 -19.54 17.14
N ASP A 103 3.99 -19.63 18.42
CA ASP A 103 5.06 -18.89 19.10
C ASP A 103 6.24 -19.84 19.36
N VAL A 104 7.42 -19.50 18.83
CA VAL A 104 8.66 -20.24 19.06
C VAL A 104 9.62 -19.35 19.85
N THR A 105 9.86 -19.69 21.11
CA THR A 105 10.83 -18.99 21.94
C THR A 105 12.22 -19.55 21.69
N LEU A 106 13.13 -18.70 21.24
CA LEU A 106 14.54 -18.99 20.95
C LEU A 106 15.43 -18.31 21.98
N ALA A 107 16.44 -19.02 22.46
CA ALA A 107 17.52 -18.44 23.28
C ALA A 107 18.83 -18.41 22.50
N ASN A 108 19.58 -17.32 22.62
CA ASN A 108 20.93 -17.21 22.07
C ASN A 108 22.00 -17.75 23.06
N GLU A 109 23.29 -17.70 22.71
CA GLU A 109 24.40 -18.19 23.53
C GLU A 109 24.49 -17.55 24.93
N ARG A 110 23.94 -16.33 25.10
CA ARG A 110 23.88 -15.60 26.37
C ARG A 110 22.59 -15.90 27.16
N ASN A 111 21.79 -16.80 26.65
CA ASN A 111 20.46 -17.14 27.18
C ASN A 111 19.49 -15.95 27.21
N ASN A 112 19.68 -14.95 26.33
CA ASN A 112 18.66 -13.94 26.07
C ASN A 112 17.60 -14.52 25.12
N GLN A 113 16.33 -14.22 25.35
CA GLN A 113 15.24 -14.84 24.61
C GLN A 113 14.56 -13.89 23.64
N MET A 114 14.13 -14.46 22.52
CA MET A 114 13.33 -13.84 21.48
C MET A 114 12.18 -14.80 21.11
N VAL A 115 11.00 -14.29 20.91
CA VAL A 115 9.88 -15.06 20.38
C VAL A 115 9.70 -14.75 18.91
N VAL A 116 9.66 -15.78 18.05
CA VAL A 116 9.17 -15.66 16.68
C VAL A 116 7.72 -16.08 16.66
N THR A 117 6.84 -15.17 16.30
CA THR A 117 5.39 -15.42 16.22
C THR A 117 4.97 -15.57 14.77
N PHE A 118 4.28 -16.66 14.42
CA PHE A 118 3.62 -16.85 13.13
C PHE A 118 2.11 -16.86 13.31
N LEU A 119 1.41 -16.11 12.45
CA LEU A 119 -0.03 -16.20 12.23
C LEU A 119 -0.24 -16.81 10.84
N VAL A 120 -0.93 -17.95 10.77
CA VAL A 120 -1.14 -18.69 9.52
C VAL A 120 -2.63 -18.80 9.25
N ALA A 121 -3.12 -17.98 8.32
CA ALA A 121 -4.47 -18.00 7.79
C ALA A 121 -4.53 -18.84 6.50
N ASN A 122 -5.70 -18.97 5.88
CA ASN A 122 -5.88 -19.87 4.72
C ASN A 122 -5.02 -19.50 3.50
N HIS A 123 -4.71 -18.22 3.32
CA HIS A 123 -3.90 -17.72 2.22
C HIS A 123 -2.75 -16.82 2.67
N ASP A 124 -2.63 -16.56 3.97
CA ASP A 124 -1.74 -15.54 4.48
C ASP A 124 -0.88 -16.08 5.64
N VAL A 125 0.37 -15.65 5.65
CA VAL A 125 1.28 -15.80 6.77
C VAL A 125 1.74 -14.41 7.20
N ALA A 126 1.61 -14.09 8.49
CA ALA A 126 2.27 -12.94 9.09
C ALA A 126 3.21 -13.41 10.19
N PHE A 127 4.42 -12.87 10.27
CA PHE A 127 5.33 -13.18 11.36
C PHE A 127 6.15 -11.97 11.80
N ASN A 128 6.57 -12.00 13.07
CA ASN A 128 7.43 -10.97 13.65
C ASN A 128 8.31 -11.54 14.76
N TYR A 129 9.22 -10.71 15.27
CA TYR A 129 10.08 -11.03 16.39
C TYR A 129 9.71 -10.17 17.59
N THR A 130 9.60 -10.79 18.77
CA THR A 130 9.47 -10.08 20.05
C THR A 130 10.72 -10.31 20.87
N ILE A 131 11.49 -9.23 21.13
CA ILE A 131 12.67 -9.27 22.00
C ILE A 131 12.20 -9.11 23.45
N LEU A 132 12.50 -10.11 24.29
CA LEU A 132 12.08 -10.12 25.68
C LEU A 132 13.04 -9.34 26.57
N ARG A 133 12.52 -8.85 27.68
CA ARG A 133 13.32 -8.29 28.79
C ARG A 133 13.13 -9.18 30.02
N GLU A 134 14.04 -10.14 30.21
CA GLU A 134 13.86 -11.19 31.20
C GLU A 134 14.43 -10.84 32.58
N LYS A 135 15.47 -9.97 32.63
CA LYS A 135 16.15 -9.62 33.87
C LYS A 135 15.88 -8.17 34.24
N ALA A 136 15.71 -7.91 35.52
CA ALA A 136 15.45 -6.56 36.03
C ALA A 136 16.58 -5.57 35.73
N ASP A 137 17.82 -6.04 35.64
CA ASP A 137 19.04 -5.30 35.32
C ASP A 137 19.37 -5.25 33.81
N ALA A 138 18.58 -5.93 32.96
CA ALA A 138 18.74 -5.86 31.51
C ALA A 138 18.40 -4.46 30.98
N PRO A 139 19.03 -4.02 29.89
CA PRO A 139 18.70 -2.75 29.23
C PRO A 139 17.21 -2.62 28.97
N GLN A 140 16.67 -1.41 29.11
CA GLN A 140 15.28 -1.11 28.82
C GLN A 140 15.04 -0.71 27.36
N SER A 141 16.12 -0.38 26.65
CA SER A 141 16.10 -0.03 25.24
C SER A 141 17.28 -0.64 24.50
N ILE A 142 17.08 -0.98 23.25
CA ILE A 142 18.08 -1.59 22.37
C ILE A 142 18.01 -0.98 20.97
N ILE A 143 19.06 -1.22 20.21
CA ILE A 143 19.10 -0.98 18.77
C ILE A 143 19.03 -2.34 18.05
N ILE A 144 18.12 -2.49 17.10
CA ILE A 144 18.17 -3.59 16.13
C ILE A 144 19.20 -3.20 15.07
N LYS A 145 20.29 -3.96 14.99
CA LYS A 145 21.39 -3.65 14.07
C LYS A 145 21.13 -4.15 12.67
N GLU A 146 20.53 -5.36 12.58
CA GLU A 146 20.28 -6.07 11.34
C GLU A 146 19.16 -7.08 11.53
N GLU A 147 18.42 -7.35 10.46
CA GLU A 147 17.40 -8.40 10.40
C GLU A 147 17.75 -9.33 9.22
N GLU A 148 18.16 -10.57 9.54
CA GLU A 148 18.53 -11.58 8.54
C GLU A 148 17.33 -12.37 8.02
N THR A 149 16.13 -11.83 8.13
CA THR A 149 14.93 -12.44 7.53
C THR A 149 15.08 -12.50 6.03
N ALA A 150 15.00 -13.71 5.49
CA ALA A 150 15.12 -13.96 4.06
C ALA A 150 13.82 -14.50 3.45
N PHE A 151 13.72 -14.37 2.13
CA PHE A 151 12.62 -14.90 1.30
C PHE A 151 13.20 -15.61 0.09
N ARG A 152 13.34 -16.93 0.20
CA ARG A 152 13.87 -17.79 -0.88
C ARG A 152 12.71 -18.38 -1.66
N LEU A 153 12.56 -17.97 -2.90
CA LEU A 153 11.51 -18.44 -3.79
C LEU A 153 12.05 -19.53 -4.75
N PRO A 154 11.18 -20.37 -5.35
CA PRO A 154 11.58 -21.30 -6.41
C PRO A 154 12.27 -20.60 -7.59
N ASP A 155 13.20 -21.28 -8.24
CA ASP A 155 14.11 -20.68 -9.23
C ASP A 155 13.40 -20.19 -10.51
N GLU A 156 12.24 -20.76 -10.84
CA GLU A 156 11.40 -20.38 -11.97
C GLU A 156 10.56 -19.10 -11.75
N THR A 157 10.75 -18.45 -10.62
CA THR A 157 9.96 -17.28 -10.22
C THR A 157 10.31 -16.05 -11.04
N THR A 158 9.28 -15.30 -11.44
CA THR A 158 9.39 -13.97 -12.03
C THR A 158 8.78 -12.91 -11.12
N THR A 159 9.05 -11.63 -11.39
CA THR A 159 8.83 -10.54 -10.45
C THR A 159 8.05 -9.38 -11.04
N PHE A 160 7.21 -8.79 -10.19
CA PHE A 160 6.57 -7.49 -10.35
C PHE A 160 6.94 -6.64 -9.12
N ILE A 161 8.09 -5.99 -9.18
CA ILE A 161 8.70 -5.26 -8.05
C ILE A 161 9.26 -3.91 -8.53
N THR A 162 9.38 -2.94 -7.61
CA THR A 162 9.95 -1.62 -7.87
C THR A 162 11.30 -1.45 -7.19
N PRO A 163 12.29 -0.79 -7.84
CA PRO A 163 13.58 -0.55 -7.22
C PRO A 163 13.48 0.49 -6.10
N GLN A 164 14.32 0.34 -5.08
CA GLN A 164 14.60 1.40 -4.13
C GLN A 164 15.47 2.46 -4.80
N SER A 165 15.03 3.71 -4.83
CA SER A 165 15.82 4.82 -5.39
C SER A 165 16.97 5.22 -4.49
N ASP A 166 17.99 5.88 -5.05
CA ASP A 166 18.98 6.59 -4.25
C ASP A 166 18.31 7.61 -3.32
N PRO A 167 18.89 7.88 -2.14
CA PRO A 167 18.38 8.90 -1.23
C PRO A 167 18.64 10.31 -1.77
N MET A 168 17.73 11.22 -1.51
CA MET A 168 17.86 12.65 -1.82
C MET A 168 18.13 12.94 -3.31
N ILE A 169 17.51 12.17 -4.20
CA ILE A 169 17.46 12.41 -5.65
C ILE A 169 16.06 12.84 -6.09
N GLY A 170 15.87 13.02 -7.39
CA GLY A 170 14.61 13.41 -8.01
C GLY A 170 14.28 14.89 -7.79
N PHE A 171 13.02 15.26 -8.05
CA PHE A 171 12.57 16.63 -7.87
C PHE A 171 12.88 17.12 -6.45
N ALA A 172 13.61 18.25 -6.36
CA ALA A 172 13.92 18.90 -5.08
C ALA A 172 14.40 17.95 -3.96
N ARG A 173 15.09 16.87 -4.32
CA ARG A 173 15.67 15.89 -3.39
C ARG A 173 14.63 15.22 -2.48
N THR A 174 13.45 14.90 -3.03
CA THR A 174 12.32 14.36 -2.24
C THR A 174 12.29 12.84 -2.13
N LYS A 175 13.10 12.11 -2.91
CA LYS A 175 13.16 10.64 -2.85
C LYS A 175 14.03 10.14 -1.67
N PRO A 176 13.77 8.91 -1.16
CA PRO A 176 12.82 7.90 -1.64
C PRO A 176 11.36 8.24 -1.33
N SER A 177 10.50 7.95 -2.29
CA SER A 177 9.06 8.20 -2.22
C SER A 177 8.24 7.08 -2.90
N TYR A 178 8.87 5.94 -3.23
CA TYR A 178 8.27 4.77 -3.90
C TYR A 178 7.78 5.03 -5.33
N GLU A 179 8.12 6.16 -5.90
CA GLU A 179 7.72 6.61 -7.24
C GLU A 179 8.70 6.09 -8.30
N GLU A 180 8.70 4.76 -8.48
CA GLU A 180 9.55 4.07 -9.45
C GLU A 180 8.72 3.08 -10.29
N VAL A 181 9.27 2.67 -11.45
CA VAL A 181 8.61 1.76 -12.39
C VAL A 181 8.69 0.31 -11.91
N PHE A 182 7.57 -0.38 -11.90
CA PHE A 182 7.51 -1.81 -11.63
C PHE A 182 8.17 -2.65 -12.75
N SER A 183 8.86 -3.71 -12.39
CA SER A 183 9.25 -4.76 -13.33
C SER A 183 8.00 -5.48 -13.87
N ASN A 184 8.12 -6.08 -15.04
CA ASN A 184 7.05 -6.79 -15.70
C ASN A 184 7.51 -8.21 -15.98
N ASP A 185 7.08 -9.16 -15.15
CA ASP A 185 7.39 -10.60 -15.29
C ASP A 185 8.90 -10.86 -15.48
N ALA A 186 9.73 -10.09 -14.76
CA ALA A 186 11.18 -10.12 -14.90
C ALA A 186 11.82 -11.22 -14.03
N PRO A 187 12.93 -11.84 -14.47
CA PRO A 187 13.62 -12.83 -13.66
C PRO A 187 14.18 -12.24 -12.36
N MET A 188 14.22 -13.05 -11.28
CA MET A 188 14.68 -12.63 -9.94
C MET A 188 16.15 -12.18 -9.91
N ASN A 189 17.03 -12.79 -10.69
CA ASN A 189 18.48 -12.50 -10.67
C ASN A 189 18.86 -11.16 -11.31
N ARG A 190 17.91 -10.30 -11.59
CA ARG A 190 18.14 -8.96 -12.08
C ARG A 190 18.53 -8.05 -10.91
N LYS A 191 19.64 -7.32 -11.06
CA LYS A 191 20.00 -6.26 -10.10
C LYS A 191 19.01 -5.10 -10.16
N SER A 192 18.72 -4.51 -9.02
CA SER A 192 17.91 -3.30 -8.93
C SER A 192 18.60 -2.13 -9.64
N GLN A 193 17.78 -1.18 -10.12
CA GLN A 193 18.26 -0.05 -10.94
C GLN A 193 19.32 0.79 -10.22
N TYR A 194 19.20 0.97 -8.91
CA TYR A 194 20.09 1.82 -8.10
C TYR A 194 21.04 1.01 -7.21
N GLY A 195 20.94 -0.33 -7.21
CA GLY A 195 21.78 -1.19 -6.38
C GLY A 195 21.40 -1.21 -4.89
N HIS A 196 20.17 -0.81 -4.55
CA HIS A 196 19.67 -0.74 -3.18
C HIS A 196 18.50 -1.72 -2.92
N GLY A 197 18.29 -2.68 -3.82
CA GLY A 197 17.20 -3.63 -3.72
C GLY A 197 15.84 -3.03 -4.13
N TYR A 198 14.77 -3.52 -3.51
CA TYR A 198 13.40 -3.31 -3.97
C TYR A 198 12.48 -2.90 -2.82
N THR A 199 11.52 -2.03 -3.13
CA THR A 199 10.51 -1.58 -2.16
C THR A 199 9.39 -2.61 -2.00
N PHE A 200 8.67 -2.58 -0.88
CA PHE A 200 7.42 -3.28 -0.73
C PHE A 200 6.25 -2.52 -1.41
N PRO A 201 5.16 -3.22 -1.78
CA PRO A 201 5.00 -4.67 -1.82
C PRO A 201 5.74 -5.30 -3.02
N ALA A 202 6.10 -6.56 -2.89
CA ALA A 202 6.77 -7.34 -3.92
C ALA A 202 5.89 -8.52 -4.34
N LEU A 203 5.45 -8.56 -5.61
CA LEU A 203 4.66 -9.63 -6.16
C LEU A 203 5.54 -10.56 -7.01
N PHE A 204 5.37 -11.87 -6.80
CA PHE A 204 6.13 -12.93 -7.44
C PHE A 204 5.19 -13.93 -8.11
N HIS A 205 5.52 -14.29 -9.36
CA HIS A 205 4.84 -15.34 -10.10
C HIS A 205 5.73 -16.59 -10.08
N VAL A 206 5.33 -17.62 -9.34
CA VAL A 206 6.10 -18.85 -9.13
C VAL A 206 5.78 -19.87 -10.23
N GLY A 207 6.14 -19.57 -11.46
CA GLY A 207 5.91 -20.42 -12.62
C GLY A 207 4.44 -20.87 -12.72
N ASN A 208 4.21 -22.17 -12.88
CA ASN A 208 2.85 -22.75 -12.89
C ASN A 208 2.32 -23.10 -11.49
N LYS A 209 3.04 -22.76 -10.42
CA LYS A 209 2.66 -23.08 -9.04
C LYS A 209 1.71 -22.06 -8.42
N GLY A 210 1.79 -20.81 -8.83
CA GLY A 210 0.93 -19.75 -8.31
C GLY A 210 1.65 -18.43 -8.04
N TRP A 211 1.15 -17.66 -7.07
CA TRP A 211 1.54 -16.30 -6.78
C TRP A 211 1.92 -16.12 -5.31
N VAL A 212 2.89 -15.27 -5.06
CA VAL A 212 3.33 -14.88 -3.72
C VAL A 212 3.43 -13.36 -3.66
N LEU A 213 2.74 -12.72 -2.73
CA LEU A 213 2.87 -11.30 -2.44
C LEU A 213 3.56 -11.14 -1.09
N ILE A 214 4.68 -10.44 -1.07
CA ILE A 214 5.44 -10.16 0.16
C ILE A 214 5.35 -8.67 0.48
N SER A 215 5.08 -8.37 1.75
CA SER A 215 5.04 -6.99 2.26
C SER A 215 5.34 -6.95 3.75
N GLU A 216 5.17 -5.79 4.36
CA GLU A 216 5.21 -5.60 5.80
C GLU A 216 4.04 -4.76 6.28
N THR A 217 3.69 -4.89 7.57
CA THR A 217 2.62 -4.09 8.18
C THR A 217 2.88 -3.79 9.66
N GLY A 218 2.22 -2.77 10.20
CA GLY A 218 2.36 -2.37 11.59
C GLY A 218 3.60 -1.50 11.85
N VAL A 219 4.12 -0.81 10.84
CA VAL A 219 5.22 0.16 11.02
C VAL A 219 4.69 1.48 11.54
N THR A 220 5.22 1.91 12.67
CA THR A 220 4.88 3.16 13.37
C THR A 220 6.14 3.90 13.81
N SER A 221 6.00 4.93 14.65
CA SER A 221 7.11 5.64 15.29
C SER A 221 8.12 4.75 16.04
N LYS A 222 7.75 3.51 16.33
CA LYS A 222 8.56 2.56 17.08
C LYS A 222 9.59 1.80 16.25
N TYR A 223 9.56 1.94 14.91
CA TYR A 223 10.43 1.20 14.01
C TYR A 223 10.76 2.00 12.74
N VAL A 224 11.53 1.42 11.84
CA VAL A 224 11.83 1.93 10.50
C VAL A 224 10.94 1.21 9.47
N GLY A 225 10.70 1.82 8.31
CA GLY A 225 10.26 1.07 7.14
C GLY A 225 11.39 0.22 6.59
N SER A 226 11.09 -0.98 6.10
CA SER A 226 12.09 -1.84 5.49
C SER A 226 11.81 -2.07 3.99
N ARG A 227 12.76 -2.69 3.32
CA ARG A 227 12.72 -3.06 1.91
C ARG A 227 13.34 -4.43 1.70
N LEU A 228 13.30 -4.94 0.49
CA LEU A 228 14.04 -6.14 0.09
C LEU A 228 15.43 -5.76 -0.44
N SER A 229 16.44 -6.57 -0.13
CA SER A 229 17.76 -6.49 -0.74
C SER A 229 17.72 -6.77 -2.25
N ASP A 230 18.84 -6.60 -2.94
CA ASP A 230 19.04 -7.27 -4.22
C ASP A 230 19.01 -8.80 -4.02
N TYR A 231 18.61 -9.53 -5.06
CA TYR A 231 18.55 -10.99 -5.03
C TYR A 231 19.93 -11.63 -4.89
N ASP A 232 20.09 -12.52 -3.92
CA ASP A 232 21.20 -13.44 -3.78
C ASP A 232 20.77 -14.89 -4.09
N LYS A 233 21.66 -15.67 -4.67
CA LYS A 233 21.34 -17.05 -5.07
C LYS A 233 21.17 -17.99 -3.88
N GLU A 234 21.90 -17.76 -2.80
CA GLU A 234 21.87 -18.60 -1.59
C GLU A 234 20.76 -18.19 -0.63
N ASP A 235 20.59 -16.87 -0.46
CA ASP A 235 19.71 -16.31 0.57
C ASP A 235 18.37 -15.75 0.00
N GLY A 236 18.27 -15.57 -1.32
CA GLY A 236 17.09 -15.00 -1.97
C GLY A 236 17.05 -13.49 -1.81
N TYR A 237 15.93 -12.95 -1.35
CA TYR A 237 15.78 -11.55 -0.93
C TYR A 237 15.82 -11.49 0.59
N GLU A 238 16.47 -10.47 1.14
CA GLU A 238 16.55 -10.25 2.58
C GLU A 238 15.92 -8.92 2.95
N ILE A 239 15.58 -8.77 4.22
CA ILE A 239 15.17 -7.49 4.77
C ILE A 239 16.38 -6.56 4.82
N ASP A 240 16.17 -5.33 4.34
CA ASP A 240 17.15 -4.26 4.43
C ASP A 240 16.51 -2.98 5.01
N TYR A 241 17.31 -2.15 5.66
CA TYR A 241 16.88 -0.96 6.39
C TYR A 241 17.10 0.32 5.58
N PRO A 242 16.54 1.47 6.02
CA PRO A 242 16.76 2.76 5.36
C PRO A 242 18.25 3.09 5.14
N MET A 243 18.51 3.88 4.13
CA MET A 243 19.85 4.33 3.78
C MET A 243 20.28 5.56 4.61
N GLU A 244 21.56 5.68 4.92
CA GLU A 244 22.10 6.81 5.70
C GLU A 244 21.76 8.18 5.10
N GLY A 245 21.73 8.30 3.77
CA GLY A 245 21.42 9.55 3.06
C GLY A 245 19.96 9.99 3.10
N GLU A 246 19.01 9.13 3.47
CA GLU A 246 17.59 9.50 3.54
C GLU A 246 17.37 10.67 4.51
N SER A 247 16.33 11.48 4.25
CA SER A 247 16.00 12.67 5.04
C SER A 247 17.20 13.60 5.23
N ASN A 248 17.97 13.84 4.16
CA ASN A 248 19.18 14.67 4.16
C ASN A 248 20.23 14.24 5.21
N GLY A 249 20.34 12.93 5.46
CA GLY A 249 21.25 12.34 6.45
C GLY A 249 20.76 12.42 7.91
N PHE A 250 19.60 13.03 8.15
CA PHE A 250 19.08 13.18 9.50
C PHE A 250 18.43 11.87 10.02
N GLY A 251 18.67 11.57 11.31
CA GLY A 251 18.09 10.40 11.99
C GLY A 251 18.87 9.11 11.75
N THR A 252 18.49 8.07 12.49
CA THR A 252 19.13 6.75 12.39
C THR A 252 18.41 5.85 11.40
N THR A 253 19.19 5.02 10.70
CA THR A 253 18.70 3.96 9.82
C THR A 253 18.30 2.70 10.58
N LYS A 254 18.77 2.54 11.81
CA LYS A 254 18.56 1.35 12.65
C LYS A 254 17.51 1.65 13.71
N PRO A 255 16.49 0.79 13.87
CA PRO A 255 15.43 1.06 14.83
C PRO A 255 15.95 0.96 16.27
N ALA A 256 15.58 1.96 17.08
CA ALA A 256 15.76 1.95 18.52
C ALA A 256 14.40 1.65 19.18
N ILE A 257 14.34 0.60 20.00
CA ILE A 257 13.10 0.11 20.60
C ILE A 257 13.23 -0.04 22.12
N ALA A 258 12.13 0.22 22.83
CA ALA A 258 12.03 -0.06 24.27
C ALA A 258 11.58 -1.53 24.47
N LEU A 259 12.15 -2.21 25.47
CA LEU A 259 11.88 -3.62 25.73
C LEU A 259 10.83 -3.84 26.86
N PRO A 260 9.99 -4.90 26.75
CA PRO A 260 9.86 -5.81 25.59
C PRO A 260 9.20 -5.14 24.41
N SER A 261 9.57 -5.51 23.17
CA SER A 261 8.97 -4.95 21.97
C SER A 261 9.06 -5.92 20.80
N SER A 262 8.15 -5.72 19.84
CA SER A 262 8.10 -6.51 18.62
C SER A 262 8.52 -5.68 17.40
N THR A 263 9.11 -6.36 16.42
CA THR A 263 9.30 -5.79 15.07
C THR A 263 7.95 -5.65 14.35
N PRO A 264 7.87 -4.90 13.26
CA PRO A 264 6.73 -4.98 12.35
C PRO A 264 6.49 -6.41 11.84
N TRP A 265 5.27 -6.67 11.37
CA TRP A 265 4.93 -7.94 10.77
C TRP A 265 5.43 -8.04 9.33
N ARG A 266 6.10 -9.13 9.00
CA ARG A 266 6.38 -9.56 7.63
C ARG A 266 5.17 -10.34 7.15
N THR A 267 4.63 -10.04 5.96
CA THR A 267 3.43 -10.67 5.43
C THR A 267 3.71 -11.38 4.12
N ILE A 268 3.14 -12.57 3.96
CA ILE A 268 3.24 -13.40 2.75
C ILE A 268 1.83 -13.85 2.41
N THR A 269 1.30 -13.43 1.27
CA THR A 269 0.02 -13.90 0.75
C THR A 269 0.27 -14.86 -0.40
N ILE A 270 -0.40 -16.02 -0.43
CA ILE A 270 -0.17 -17.08 -1.41
C ILE A 270 -1.49 -17.52 -2.04
N GLY A 271 -1.47 -17.69 -3.36
CA GLY A 271 -2.59 -18.25 -4.12
C GLY A 271 -2.15 -19.06 -5.32
N ARG A 272 -2.97 -20.05 -5.73
CA ARG A 272 -2.83 -20.72 -7.04
C ARG A 272 -3.17 -19.77 -8.18
N ASP A 273 -4.03 -18.82 -7.90
CA ASP A 273 -4.43 -17.70 -8.75
C ASP A 273 -4.28 -16.37 -8.00
N LEU A 274 -4.68 -15.29 -8.62
CA LEU A 274 -4.56 -13.93 -8.09
C LEU A 274 -5.69 -13.52 -7.12
N LYS A 275 -6.69 -14.38 -6.91
CA LYS A 275 -7.81 -14.06 -6.03
C LYS A 275 -7.36 -13.76 -4.59
N PRO A 276 -6.54 -14.60 -3.92
CA PRO A 276 -6.05 -14.28 -2.59
C PRO A 276 -5.23 -13.00 -2.54
N ILE A 277 -4.46 -12.70 -3.59
CA ILE A 277 -3.63 -11.49 -3.67
C ILE A 277 -4.49 -10.23 -3.65
N VAL A 278 -5.57 -10.20 -4.44
CA VAL A 278 -6.48 -9.04 -4.50
C VAL A 278 -7.32 -8.91 -3.24
N GLU A 279 -7.78 -10.04 -2.68
CA GLU A 279 -8.77 -10.06 -1.60
C GLU A 279 -8.16 -10.07 -0.20
N THR A 280 -6.84 -10.25 -0.04
CA THR A 280 -6.18 -10.33 1.28
C THR A 280 -6.48 -9.13 2.17
N THR A 281 -6.66 -9.39 3.46
CA THR A 281 -6.79 -8.39 4.52
C THR A 281 -5.61 -8.43 5.51
N ILE A 282 -4.62 -9.30 5.26
CA ILE A 282 -3.47 -9.50 6.16
C ILE A 282 -2.72 -8.21 6.51
N PRO A 283 -2.68 -7.14 5.68
CA PRO A 283 -2.09 -5.87 6.10
C PRO A 283 -2.76 -5.24 7.32
N PHE A 284 -3.99 -5.64 7.65
CA PHE A 284 -4.81 -5.08 8.73
C PHE A 284 -5.03 -6.07 9.89
N ASP A 285 -5.10 -7.37 9.61
CA ASP A 285 -5.53 -8.42 10.53
C ASP A 285 -4.70 -8.53 11.83
N PRO A 286 -3.36 -8.40 11.81
CA PRO A 286 -2.58 -8.48 13.04
C PRO A 286 -2.63 -7.20 13.89
N LEU A 287 -3.26 -6.13 13.39
CA LEU A 287 -3.18 -4.79 13.98
C LEU A 287 -4.42 -4.43 14.80
N GLU A 288 -4.23 -3.45 15.71
CA GLU A 288 -5.31 -2.78 16.44
C GLU A 288 -5.18 -1.26 16.27
N PRO A 289 -6.29 -0.51 16.28
CA PRO A 289 -6.24 0.96 16.22
C PRO A 289 -5.39 1.55 17.34
N LEU A 290 -4.57 2.55 17.02
CA LEU A 290 -3.74 3.23 18.02
C LEU A 290 -4.53 4.25 18.86
N TYR A 291 -5.62 4.77 18.30
CA TYR A 291 -6.54 5.70 18.97
C TYR A 291 -7.91 5.69 18.31
N GLU A 292 -8.88 6.23 19.03
CA GLU A 292 -10.25 6.38 18.56
C GLU A 292 -10.40 7.58 17.60
N ALA A 293 -11.31 7.45 16.64
CA ALA A 293 -11.67 8.56 15.76
C ALA A 293 -12.34 9.68 16.55
N SER A 294 -11.84 10.91 16.39
CA SER A 294 -12.43 12.09 17.07
C SER A 294 -13.78 12.51 16.48
N GLN A 295 -14.08 12.05 15.28
CA GLN A 295 -15.34 12.26 14.58
C GLN A 295 -15.52 11.20 13.48
N SER A 296 -16.72 11.15 12.88
CA SER A 296 -16.91 10.37 11.65
C SER A 296 -16.25 11.09 10.48
N TYR A 297 -15.23 10.47 9.89
CA TYR A 297 -14.53 10.98 8.71
C TYR A 297 -15.30 10.58 7.45
N LYS A 298 -15.85 11.57 6.73
CA LYS A 298 -16.68 11.32 5.56
C LYS A 298 -15.81 10.88 4.37
N PRO A 299 -16.09 9.75 3.72
CA PRO A 299 -15.51 9.42 2.42
C PRO A 299 -16.07 10.33 1.33
N GLY A 300 -15.42 10.37 0.16
CA GLY A 300 -15.93 11.19 -0.93
C GLY A 300 -14.95 11.36 -2.09
N ARG A 301 -15.27 12.32 -2.93
CA ARG A 301 -14.50 12.64 -4.15
C ARG A 301 -14.04 14.09 -4.07
N TYR A 302 -12.88 14.36 -4.65
CA TYR A 302 -12.38 15.73 -4.70
C TYR A 302 -11.95 16.16 -6.10
N THR A 303 -12.09 17.45 -6.39
CA THR A 303 -11.52 18.12 -7.56
C THR A 303 -10.13 18.65 -7.21
N TRP A 304 -9.22 18.64 -8.17
CA TRP A 304 -7.83 19.05 -8.02
C TRP A 304 -7.36 19.83 -9.23
N SER A 305 -7.19 21.14 -9.10
CA SER A 305 -6.82 22.01 -10.22
C SER A 305 -5.39 21.78 -10.70
N TRP A 306 -4.47 21.53 -9.77
CA TRP A 306 -3.04 21.46 -10.03
C TRP A 306 -2.67 20.38 -11.05
N LEU A 307 -3.38 19.24 -11.06
CA LEU A 307 -3.02 18.10 -11.90
C LEU A 307 -2.88 18.46 -13.39
N ILE A 308 -3.76 19.31 -13.92
CA ILE A 308 -3.73 19.75 -15.33
C ILE A 308 -3.36 21.23 -15.46
N TRP A 309 -3.81 22.08 -14.53
CA TRP A 309 -3.60 23.54 -14.63
C TRP A 309 -2.33 24.01 -13.93
N GLN A 310 -1.65 23.12 -13.19
CA GLN A 310 -0.38 23.32 -12.51
C GLN A 310 -0.37 24.50 -11.51
N ASP A 311 0.80 24.94 -11.08
CA ASP A 311 1.02 25.96 -10.05
C ASP A 311 0.23 27.25 -10.29
N GLU A 312 0.05 27.66 -11.54
CA GLU A 312 -0.71 28.86 -11.90
C GLU A 312 -2.16 28.83 -11.44
N SER A 313 -2.73 27.61 -11.30
CA SER A 313 -4.11 27.42 -10.82
C SER A 313 -4.27 27.60 -9.32
N CYS A 314 -3.18 27.63 -8.56
CA CYS A 314 -3.21 27.83 -7.11
C CYS A 314 -3.44 29.31 -6.76
N ASN A 315 -4.49 29.89 -7.32
CA ASN A 315 -4.97 31.24 -7.11
C ASN A 315 -6.47 31.24 -6.74
N TYR A 316 -6.95 32.32 -6.17
CA TYR A 316 -8.33 32.42 -5.65
C TYR A 316 -9.39 32.10 -6.69
N ASN A 317 -9.31 32.70 -7.88
CA ASN A 317 -10.35 32.60 -8.90
C ASN A 317 -10.45 31.20 -9.52
N ASP A 318 -9.31 30.57 -9.77
CA ASP A 318 -9.28 29.20 -10.29
C ASP A 318 -9.81 28.23 -9.22
N GLN A 319 -9.50 28.45 -7.93
CA GLN A 319 -10.07 27.64 -6.85
C GLN A 319 -11.60 27.80 -6.71
N VAL A 320 -12.16 29.00 -6.91
CA VAL A 320 -13.62 29.17 -7.02
C VAL A 320 -14.19 28.33 -8.16
N THR A 321 -13.52 28.31 -9.31
CA THR A 321 -13.94 27.49 -10.48
C THR A 321 -13.96 26.02 -10.15
N PHE A 322 -12.96 25.48 -9.43
CA PHE A 322 -12.89 24.08 -9.05
C PHE A 322 -13.83 23.69 -7.89
N ILE A 323 -14.15 24.64 -7.00
CA ILE A 323 -15.22 24.46 -6.01
C ILE A 323 -16.58 24.36 -6.71
N ASP A 324 -16.86 25.23 -7.69
CA ASP A 324 -18.09 25.19 -8.48
C ASP A 324 -18.18 23.90 -9.32
N LEU A 325 -17.06 23.40 -9.85
CA LEU A 325 -16.97 22.10 -10.52
C LEU A 325 -17.33 20.98 -9.55
N ALA A 326 -16.73 20.93 -8.36
CA ALA A 326 -17.04 19.94 -7.33
C ALA A 326 -18.54 19.94 -7.00
N ALA A 327 -19.11 21.13 -6.77
CA ALA A 327 -20.53 21.28 -6.48
C ALA A 327 -21.42 20.76 -7.63
N LYS A 328 -21.12 21.07 -8.90
CA LYS A 328 -21.87 20.60 -10.09
C LYS A 328 -21.76 19.10 -10.26
N MET A 329 -20.62 18.51 -9.91
CA MET A 329 -20.41 17.06 -9.97
C MET A 329 -20.96 16.32 -8.73
N GLY A 330 -21.39 17.04 -7.69
CA GLY A 330 -21.84 16.44 -6.43
C GLY A 330 -20.69 15.83 -5.63
N TYR A 331 -19.48 16.38 -5.77
CA TYR A 331 -18.31 15.94 -5.05
C TYR A 331 -18.19 16.63 -3.70
N GLU A 332 -17.65 15.90 -2.74
CA GLU A 332 -17.60 16.30 -1.33
C GLU A 332 -16.50 17.34 -1.05
N TYR A 333 -15.42 17.33 -1.86
CA TYR A 333 -14.21 18.08 -1.56
C TYR A 333 -13.63 18.80 -2.78
N CYS A 334 -12.85 19.85 -2.48
CA CYS A 334 -11.92 20.49 -3.41
C CYS A 334 -10.56 20.62 -2.72
N LEU A 335 -9.51 20.09 -3.36
CA LEU A 335 -8.14 20.22 -2.89
C LEU A 335 -7.54 21.54 -3.41
N VAL A 336 -7.12 22.39 -2.49
CA VAL A 336 -6.29 23.57 -2.76
C VAL A 336 -4.84 23.17 -2.56
N ASP A 337 -4.09 23.06 -3.66
CA ASP A 337 -2.73 22.54 -3.68
C ASP A 337 -1.68 23.60 -3.27
N ALA A 338 -0.41 23.28 -3.41
CA ALA A 338 0.75 24.08 -3.01
C ALA A 338 0.66 25.58 -3.40
N TRP A 339 1.46 26.42 -2.79
CA TRP A 339 1.52 27.88 -3.01
C TRP A 339 0.28 28.67 -2.55
N TRP A 340 -0.73 28.01 -1.97
CA TRP A 340 -1.92 28.73 -1.50
C TRP A 340 -1.61 29.78 -0.43
N ASP A 341 -0.57 29.58 0.37
CA ASP A 341 -0.14 30.52 1.42
C ASP A 341 0.40 31.84 0.87
N THR A 342 1.11 31.80 -0.25
CA THR A 342 1.68 32.97 -0.91
C THR A 342 0.75 33.59 -1.96
N ASN A 343 0.03 32.77 -2.73
CA ASN A 343 -0.80 33.23 -3.85
C ASN A 343 -2.22 33.63 -3.42
N ILE A 344 -2.75 33.04 -2.35
CA ILE A 344 -4.11 33.27 -1.84
C ILE A 344 -4.07 33.93 -0.46
N GLY A 345 -3.31 33.36 0.45
CA GLY A 345 -3.19 33.79 1.85
C GLY A 345 -4.33 33.31 2.74
N ARG A 346 -4.06 33.22 4.04
CA ARG A 346 -4.95 32.60 5.04
C ARG A 346 -6.34 33.25 5.13
N GLU A 347 -6.44 34.56 5.04
CA GLU A 347 -7.72 35.26 5.08
C GLU A 347 -8.62 34.85 3.91
N ARG A 348 -8.07 34.85 2.70
CA ARG A 348 -8.82 34.45 1.50
C ARG A 348 -9.08 32.94 1.42
N ILE A 349 -8.24 32.09 2.01
CA ILE A 349 -8.56 30.66 2.18
C ILE A 349 -9.78 30.50 3.11
N ALA A 350 -9.89 31.32 4.17
CA ALA A 350 -11.09 31.30 5.01
C ALA A 350 -12.35 31.77 4.26
N GLU A 351 -12.22 32.72 3.33
CA GLU A 351 -13.31 33.11 2.41
C GLU A 351 -13.67 31.97 1.45
N LEU A 352 -12.68 31.32 0.82
CA LEU A 352 -12.89 30.16 -0.04
C LEU A 352 -13.57 29.02 0.70
N SER A 353 -13.18 28.76 1.96
CA SER A 353 -13.80 27.72 2.77
C SER A 353 -15.28 28.03 3.04
N ARG A 354 -15.63 29.27 3.39
CA ARG A 354 -17.04 29.68 3.53
C ARG A 354 -17.81 29.55 2.21
N TYR A 355 -17.19 29.95 1.10
CA TYR A 355 -17.77 29.80 -0.23
C TYR A 355 -18.03 28.32 -0.56
N ALA A 356 -17.03 27.45 -0.38
CA ALA A 356 -17.17 26.02 -0.60
C ALA A 356 -18.31 25.42 0.23
N GLN A 357 -18.37 25.73 1.54
CA GLN A 357 -19.42 25.27 2.42
C GLN A 357 -20.81 25.74 1.97
N SER A 358 -20.94 26.94 1.43
CA SER A 358 -22.21 27.44 0.86
C SER A 358 -22.67 26.66 -0.36
N LYS A 359 -21.75 25.91 -1.02
CA LYS A 359 -22.00 25.03 -2.16
C LYS A 359 -22.12 23.55 -1.76
N GLY A 360 -22.00 23.22 -0.48
CA GLY A 360 -21.98 21.85 0.02
C GLY A 360 -20.64 21.14 -0.16
N VAL A 361 -19.57 21.86 -0.48
CA VAL A 361 -18.20 21.37 -0.69
C VAL A 361 -17.33 21.73 0.51
N SER A 362 -16.37 20.89 0.87
CA SER A 362 -15.36 21.18 1.89
C SER A 362 -13.96 21.27 1.29
N LEU A 363 -13.09 22.07 1.88
CA LEU A 363 -11.70 22.17 1.42
C LEU A 363 -10.82 21.08 2.04
N LEU A 364 -9.86 20.61 1.25
CA LEU A 364 -8.63 19.96 1.66
C LEU A 364 -7.48 20.92 1.34
N LEU A 365 -6.45 20.99 2.19
CA LEU A 365 -5.31 21.90 1.98
C LEU A 365 -4.01 21.10 1.88
N TRP A 366 -3.15 21.50 0.95
CA TRP A 366 -1.82 20.93 0.77
C TRP A 366 -0.79 21.56 1.72
N TYR A 367 0.15 20.76 2.20
CA TYR A 367 1.28 21.18 3.02
C TYR A 367 2.55 20.41 2.64
N ASN A 368 3.70 21.07 2.71
CA ASN A 368 5.00 20.41 2.70
C ASN A 368 5.25 19.79 4.09
N SER A 369 5.73 18.55 4.13
CA SER A 369 6.08 17.87 5.39
C SER A 369 7.26 18.50 6.11
N ASN A 370 8.05 19.21 5.42
CA ASN A 370 9.45 19.61 5.53
C ASN A 370 9.97 20.07 6.89
N GLY A 371 11.08 20.69 6.84
CA GLY A 371 12.11 21.13 7.73
C GLY A 371 13.46 20.84 7.11
N TYR A 372 14.02 19.71 7.42
CA TYR A 372 15.31 19.22 6.91
C TYR A 372 15.17 18.12 5.83
N ALA A 373 13.94 17.68 5.55
CA ALA A 373 13.71 16.44 4.81
C ALA A 373 13.81 16.60 3.29
N ASN A 374 13.58 17.82 2.74
CA ASN A 374 13.57 18.06 1.30
C ASN A 374 13.89 19.52 0.97
N ASP A 375 14.18 19.79 -0.32
CA ASP A 375 14.46 21.13 -0.87
C ASP A 375 13.29 21.63 -1.73
N ALA A 376 12.10 21.05 -1.66
CA ALA A 376 10.95 21.44 -2.47
C ALA A 376 10.57 22.92 -2.21
N PRO A 377 10.43 23.73 -3.28
CA PRO A 377 10.14 25.16 -3.11
C PRO A 377 8.69 25.46 -2.74
N GLN A 378 7.78 24.46 -2.84
CA GLN A 378 6.36 24.63 -2.59
C GLN A 378 6.07 24.79 -1.09
N GLY A 379 5.34 25.85 -0.75
CA GLY A 379 4.79 26.11 0.59
C GLY A 379 3.31 25.70 0.71
N PRO A 380 2.79 25.70 1.95
CA PRO A 380 3.36 26.19 3.22
C PRO A 380 4.51 25.35 3.77
N PHE A 381 5.54 26.04 4.26
CA PHE A 381 6.73 25.44 4.86
C PHE A 381 6.67 25.42 6.37
N ASN A 382 7.40 24.46 6.98
CA ASN A 382 7.64 24.39 8.43
C ASN A 382 6.37 24.40 9.28
N CYS A 383 5.25 23.95 8.69
CA CYS A 383 3.96 23.88 9.35
C CYS A 383 3.67 22.49 9.92
N MET A 384 4.21 21.43 9.33
CA MET A 384 3.90 20.05 9.72
C MET A 384 5.00 19.37 10.53
N ASN A 385 6.23 19.81 10.42
CA ASN A 385 7.42 19.17 11.03
C ASN A 385 7.59 19.44 12.54
N SER A 386 6.97 20.48 13.10
CA SER A 386 7.03 20.74 14.53
C SER A 386 5.64 20.74 15.16
N SER A 387 5.52 20.14 16.35
CA SER A 387 4.25 20.04 17.07
C SER A 387 3.59 21.41 17.30
N LEU A 388 4.37 22.45 17.66
CA LEU A 388 3.83 23.79 17.91
C LEU A 388 3.22 24.41 16.63
N ALA A 389 3.94 24.35 15.51
CA ALA A 389 3.47 24.89 14.23
C ALA A 389 2.26 24.10 13.75
N ARG A 390 2.35 22.77 13.75
CA ARG A 390 1.30 21.84 13.33
C ARG A 390 -0.01 22.06 14.10
N ASN A 391 0.05 22.17 15.42
CA ASN A 391 -1.13 22.43 16.24
C ASN A 391 -1.77 23.81 15.96
N ARG A 392 -0.97 24.85 15.68
CA ARG A 392 -1.49 26.17 15.28
C ARG A 392 -2.22 26.12 13.93
N GLU A 393 -1.61 25.49 12.94
CA GLU A 393 -2.20 25.32 11.60
C GLU A 393 -3.49 24.51 11.65
N MET A 394 -3.49 23.37 12.36
CA MET A 394 -4.66 22.51 12.45
C MET A 394 -5.80 23.14 13.26
N ALA A 395 -5.50 23.91 14.31
CA ALA A 395 -6.50 24.68 15.04
C ALA A 395 -7.15 25.74 14.12
N TRP A 396 -6.36 26.44 13.32
CA TRP A 396 -6.86 27.41 12.34
C TRP A 396 -7.71 26.71 11.28
N MET A 397 -7.24 25.63 10.67
CA MET A 397 -8.00 24.85 9.68
C MET A 397 -9.35 24.39 10.22
N LYS A 398 -9.40 23.87 11.45
CA LYS A 398 -10.64 23.49 12.12
C LYS A 398 -11.58 24.69 12.26
N SER A 399 -11.05 25.87 12.65
CA SER A 399 -11.85 27.09 12.87
C SER A 399 -12.53 27.61 11.61
N ILE A 400 -11.95 27.36 10.44
CA ILE A 400 -12.51 27.77 9.14
C ILE A 400 -13.24 26.65 8.41
N GLY A 401 -13.33 25.43 8.98
CA GLY A 401 -14.13 24.33 8.46
C GLY A 401 -13.43 23.44 7.41
N VAL A 402 -12.10 23.50 7.27
CA VAL A 402 -11.31 22.55 6.46
C VAL A 402 -11.47 21.13 7.02
N LYS A 403 -11.52 20.11 6.15
CA LYS A 403 -11.82 18.73 6.52
C LYS A 403 -10.65 17.76 6.39
N GLY A 404 -9.56 18.18 5.77
CA GLY A 404 -8.39 17.32 5.64
C GLY A 404 -7.19 18.04 5.05
N ILE A 405 -6.10 17.32 5.04
CA ILE A 405 -4.81 17.78 4.52
C ILE A 405 -4.20 16.77 3.58
N LYS A 406 -3.52 17.25 2.52
CA LYS A 406 -2.55 16.52 1.73
C LYS A 406 -1.16 16.97 2.19
N VAL A 407 -0.33 16.06 2.67
CA VAL A 407 1.04 16.38 3.11
C VAL A 407 2.04 15.65 2.24
N ASP A 408 3.06 16.36 1.78
CA ASP A 408 3.94 15.93 0.69
C ASP A 408 5.42 15.97 1.08
N PHE A 409 6.26 15.14 0.41
CA PHE A 409 7.73 15.19 0.41
C PHE A 409 8.43 14.77 1.70
N PHE A 410 8.25 13.51 2.11
CA PHE A 410 8.78 12.97 3.37
C PHE A 410 10.24 12.48 3.32
N GLY A 411 10.72 12.02 2.18
CA GLY A 411 12.13 11.71 1.96
C GLY A 411 12.68 10.47 2.64
N GLY A 412 11.90 9.39 2.82
CA GLY A 412 12.41 8.10 3.25
C GLY A 412 11.66 7.41 4.39
N ASP A 413 12.31 6.37 4.95
CA ASP A 413 11.72 5.37 5.85
C ASP A 413 12.38 5.29 7.23
N LYS A 414 13.25 6.26 7.59
CA LYS A 414 13.89 6.29 8.91
C LYS A 414 12.86 6.44 10.03
N GLN A 415 13.20 5.96 11.22
CA GLN A 415 12.28 5.96 12.38
C GLN A 415 11.70 7.33 12.71
N HIS A 416 12.48 8.41 12.61
CA HIS A 416 11.96 9.76 12.86
C HIS A 416 10.98 10.25 11.77
N THR A 417 11.13 9.76 10.52
CA THR A 417 10.16 10.04 9.46
C THR A 417 8.84 9.34 9.74
N LEU A 418 8.89 8.07 10.19
CA LEU A 418 7.70 7.33 10.63
C LEU A 418 7.03 8.01 11.84
N ALA A 419 7.84 8.57 12.76
CA ALA A 419 7.31 9.37 13.88
C ALA A 419 6.59 10.64 13.40
N LEU A 420 7.10 11.30 12.36
CA LEU A 420 6.43 12.47 11.78
C LEU A 420 5.05 12.12 11.18
N TYR A 421 4.93 10.98 10.47
CA TYR A 421 3.62 10.50 9.99
C TYR A 421 2.63 10.27 11.14
N GLU A 422 3.06 9.57 12.20
CA GLU A 422 2.23 9.30 13.38
C GLU A 422 1.83 10.58 14.09
N ASP A 423 2.77 11.53 14.24
CA ASP A 423 2.54 12.85 14.82
C ASP A 423 1.49 13.66 14.03
N ILE A 424 1.63 13.71 12.69
CA ILE A 424 0.68 14.41 11.83
C ILE A 424 -0.70 13.78 11.94
N LEU A 425 -0.79 12.45 11.87
CA LEU A 425 -2.06 11.72 11.96
C LEU A 425 -2.74 11.92 13.30
N SER A 426 -2.02 11.80 14.42
CA SER A 426 -2.58 11.95 15.76
C SER A 426 -3.03 13.38 16.05
N ASP A 427 -2.22 14.39 15.65
CA ASP A 427 -2.62 15.79 15.79
C ASP A 427 -3.81 16.11 14.88
N ALA A 428 -3.81 15.66 13.62
CA ALA A 428 -4.91 15.85 12.69
C ALA A 428 -6.23 15.24 13.22
N ASN A 429 -6.17 14.03 13.82
CA ASN A 429 -7.34 13.43 14.47
C ASN A 429 -7.91 14.33 15.58
N ARG A 430 -7.07 14.93 16.42
CA ARG A 430 -7.50 15.87 17.49
C ARG A 430 -8.29 17.05 16.94
N TYR A 431 -7.94 17.51 15.75
CA TYR A 431 -8.63 18.64 15.09
C TYR A 431 -9.73 18.22 14.11
N GLY A 432 -9.97 16.91 13.95
CA GLY A 432 -11.01 16.39 13.06
C GLY A 432 -10.62 16.49 11.58
N LEU A 433 -9.34 16.34 11.25
CA LEU A 433 -8.81 16.38 9.90
C LEU A 433 -8.41 14.98 9.44
N GLN A 434 -8.75 14.64 8.19
CA GLN A 434 -8.26 13.44 7.54
C GLN A 434 -7.00 13.74 6.72
N CYS A 435 -6.16 12.71 6.51
CA CYS A 435 -4.84 12.88 5.91
C CYS A 435 -4.66 12.04 4.66
N ILE A 436 -4.12 12.69 3.61
CA ILE A 436 -3.59 12.07 2.39
C ILE A 436 -2.10 12.38 2.35
N PHE A 437 -1.26 11.41 1.96
CA PHE A 437 0.18 11.59 1.85
C PHE A 437 0.68 11.40 0.42
N HIS A 438 1.54 12.31 -0.03
CA HIS A 438 2.27 12.25 -1.29
C HIS A 438 3.79 12.35 -1.05
N GLY A 439 4.61 12.09 -2.07
CA GLY A 439 6.06 12.05 -1.90
C GLY A 439 6.47 11.22 -0.67
N CYS A 440 5.90 10.05 -0.51
CA CYS A 440 5.76 9.39 0.78
C CYS A 440 6.17 7.91 0.73
N THR A 441 6.27 7.30 1.91
CA THR A 441 6.49 5.86 2.07
C THR A 441 5.23 5.04 1.78
N LEU A 442 5.40 3.71 1.61
CA LEU A 442 4.29 2.75 1.63
C LEU A 442 3.54 2.82 2.97
N PRO A 443 2.23 3.01 2.98
CA PRO A 443 1.44 2.85 4.20
C PRO A 443 1.37 1.36 4.59
N ARG A 444 1.59 1.09 5.88
CA ARG A 444 1.77 -0.26 6.41
C ARG A 444 0.69 -0.59 7.42
N GLY A 445 -0.54 -0.80 6.92
CA GLY A 445 -1.71 -1.06 7.73
C GLY A 445 -2.29 0.20 8.40
N TRP A 446 -1.95 1.38 7.88
CA TRP A 446 -2.36 2.65 8.50
C TRP A 446 -3.87 2.88 8.45
N GLU A 447 -4.59 2.29 7.54
CA GLU A 447 -6.05 2.28 7.50
C GLU A 447 -6.67 1.67 8.77
N ARG A 448 -5.98 0.70 9.38
CA ARG A 448 -6.40 0.07 10.63
C ARG A 448 -5.88 0.81 11.86
N LEU A 449 -4.63 1.29 11.80
CA LEU A 449 -3.95 1.95 12.91
C LEU A 449 -4.51 3.36 13.20
N PHE A 450 -4.87 4.10 12.14
CA PHE A 450 -5.18 5.53 12.20
C PHE A 450 -6.54 5.81 11.55
N PRO A 451 -7.60 6.08 12.31
CA PRO A 451 -8.95 6.20 11.77
C PRO A 451 -9.16 7.41 10.84
N ASN A 452 -8.26 8.40 10.87
CA ASN A 452 -8.27 9.57 10.00
C ASN A 452 -7.30 9.49 8.81
N TYR A 453 -6.58 8.38 8.66
CA TYR A 453 -5.77 8.12 7.47
C TYR A 453 -6.68 7.79 6.28
N VAL A 454 -6.37 8.32 5.10
CA VAL A 454 -7.14 8.11 3.87
C VAL A 454 -6.37 7.24 2.89
N ALA A 455 -5.26 7.75 2.38
CA ALA A 455 -4.44 7.08 1.38
C ALA A 455 -3.06 7.73 1.29
N SER A 456 -2.17 7.04 0.62
CA SER A 456 -0.87 7.55 0.19
C SER A 456 -0.69 7.32 -1.31
N GLU A 457 0.08 8.19 -1.95
CA GLU A 457 0.54 7.98 -3.33
C GLU A 457 1.46 6.75 -3.38
N ALA A 458 2.72 6.90 -3.04
CA ALA A 458 3.75 5.86 -3.00
C ALA A 458 3.80 4.98 -4.27
N VAL A 459 3.67 5.60 -5.43
CA VAL A 459 3.79 5.07 -6.80
C VAL A 459 4.07 6.23 -7.77
N LEU A 460 4.42 5.93 -9.02
CA LEU A 460 4.36 6.90 -10.11
C LEU A 460 2.90 7.14 -10.49
N ALA A 461 2.26 8.10 -9.84
CA ALA A 461 0.84 8.41 -10.00
C ALA A 461 0.52 9.22 -11.26
N SER A 462 -0.75 9.61 -11.42
CA SER A 462 -1.28 10.26 -12.63
C SER A 462 -0.61 11.60 -12.99
N GLU A 463 -0.03 12.30 -12.03
CA GLU A 463 0.73 13.53 -12.32
C GLU A 463 1.89 13.28 -13.29
N ASN A 464 2.49 12.09 -13.25
CA ASN A 464 3.52 11.70 -14.20
C ASN A 464 2.96 11.58 -15.62
N VAL A 465 1.67 11.23 -15.79
CA VAL A 465 1.00 11.23 -17.10
C VAL A 465 0.95 12.64 -17.69
N PHE A 466 0.78 13.67 -16.85
CA PHE A 466 0.85 15.06 -17.31
C PHE A 466 2.27 15.47 -17.71
N PHE A 467 3.31 15.06 -16.96
CA PHE A 467 4.69 15.51 -17.19
C PHE A 467 5.39 14.77 -18.33
N ASP A 468 5.14 13.46 -18.48
CA ASP A 468 5.91 12.58 -19.37
C ASP A 468 5.03 11.78 -20.34
N PRO A 469 5.23 11.96 -21.66
CA PRO A 469 4.58 11.11 -22.68
C PRO A 469 4.86 9.61 -22.51
N GLY A 470 6.00 9.25 -21.89
CA GLY A 470 6.35 7.87 -21.57
C GLY A 470 5.45 7.31 -20.46
N ALA A 471 5.16 8.11 -19.44
CA ALA A 471 4.21 7.76 -18.40
C ALA A 471 2.78 7.61 -18.95
N ALA A 472 2.34 8.50 -19.84
CA ALA A 472 1.05 8.37 -20.52
C ALA A 472 0.92 7.04 -21.29
N LYS A 473 2.00 6.55 -21.92
CA LYS A 473 2.03 5.24 -22.59
C LYS A 473 2.00 4.06 -21.63
N ARG A 474 2.47 4.25 -20.40
CA ARG A 474 2.56 3.20 -19.38
C ARG A 474 1.34 3.15 -18.47
N GLU A 475 0.53 4.19 -18.39
CA GLU A 475 -0.61 4.34 -17.49
C GLU A 475 -1.52 3.10 -17.45
N ALA A 476 -1.86 2.56 -18.63
CA ALA A 476 -2.70 1.37 -18.70
C ALA A 476 -2.02 0.14 -18.05
N PHE A 477 -0.71 -0.03 -18.23
CA PHE A 477 0.08 -1.06 -17.55
C PHE A 477 0.05 -0.86 -16.04
N ASP A 478 0.32 0.35 -15.55
CA ASP A 478 0.39 0.66 -14.12
C ASP A 478 -0.98 0.39 -13.45
N LEU A 479 -2.08 0.89 -14.02
CA LEU A 479 -3.43 0.70 -13.45
C LEU A 479 -3.98 -0.73 -13.54
N THR A 480 -3.47 -1.55 -14.45
CA THR A 480 -3.80 -3.00 -14.48
C THR A 480 -2.87 -3.84 -13.60
N LEU A 481 -1.78 -3.26 -13.08
CA LEU A 481 -0.85 -3.90 -12.16
C LEU A 481 -1.17 -3.60 -10.69
N HIS A 482 -1.49 -2.35 -10.35
CA HIS A 482 -1.65 -1.92 -8.96
C HIS A 482 -2.67 -2.71 -8.12
N PRO A 483 -3.81 -3.20 -8.64
CA PRO A 483 -4.72 -4.05 -7.88
C PRO A 483 -4.08 -5.33 -7.34
N PHE A 484 -2.98 -5.79 -7.94
CA PHE A 484 -2.22 -6.99 -7.54
C PHE A 484 -0.97 -6.68 -6.72
N CYS A 485 -0.54 -5.42 -6.67
CA CYS A 485 0.68 -4.98 -5.98
C CYS A 485 0.37 -3.89 -4.96
N ARG A 486 0.64 -2.63 -5.29
CA ARG A 486 0.55 -1.48 -4.37
C ARG A 486 -0.82 -1.34 -3.73
N ASN A 487 -1.89 -1.46 -4.49
CA ASN A 487 -3.26 -1.30 -3.99
C ASN A 487 -3.82 -2.60 -3.37
N ALA A 488 -3.13 -3.73 -3.51
CA ALA A 488 -3.48 -4.96 -2.81
C ALA A 488 -3.25 -4.86 -1.30
N VAL A 489 -2.24 -4.10 -0.87
CA VAL A 489 -1.82 -4.01 0.54
C VAL A 489 -2.28 -2.73 1.24
N ALA A 490 -2.62 -1.67 0.50
CA ALA A 490 -3.00 -0.38 1.10
C ALA A 490 -3.77 0.51 0.13
N SER A 491 -4.54 1.46 0.67
CA SER A 491 -5.21 2.53 -0.08
C SER A 491 -4.20 3.36 -0.88
N MET A 492 -4.58 3.75 -2.10
CA MET A 492 -3.69 4.41 -3.05
C MET A 492 -4.36 5.67 -3.63
N ASP A 493 -3.74 6.82 -3.44
CA ASP A 493 -4.17 8.06 -4.09
C ASP A 493 -3.47 8.21 -5.45
N TRP A 494 -4.09 7.66 -6.48
CA TRP A 494 -3.58 7.69 -7.85
C TRP A 494 -3.77 9.05 -8.53
N GLY A 495 -4.82 9.79 -8.18
CA GLY A 495 -5.23 10.99 -8.91
C GLY A 495 -5.86 10.70 -10.28
N GLY A 496 -6.67 9.67 -10.35
CA GLY A 496 -7.22 9.10 -11.60
C GLY A 496 -8.40 9.85 -12.19
N THR A 497 -9.00 9.23 -13.23
CA THR A 497 -10.07 9.80 -14.05
C THR A 497 -9.65 11.05 -14.84
N LEU A 498 -8.54 10.92 -15.56
CA LEU A 498 -8.03 11.97 -16.46
C LEU A 498 -8.93 12.10 -17.69
N MET A 499 -9.99 12.91 -17.61
CA MET A 499 -10.99 13.00 -18.67
C MET A 499 -10.55 13.91 -19.84
N ASN A 500 -9.56 14.79 -19.67
CA ASN A 500 -8.97 15.49 -20.79
C ASN A 500 -8.21 14.51 -21.70
N ARG A 501 -8.39 14.63 -23.01
CA ARG A 501 -7.66 13.82 -24.01
C ARG A 501 -6.23 14.28 -24.23
N PHE A 502 -5.98 15.55 -24.02
CA PHE A 502 -4.64 16.15 -24.06
C PHE A 502 -4.27 16.68 -22.67
N MET A 503 -3.03 16.51 -22.29
CA MET A 503 -2.51 16.91 -20.98
C MET A 503 -2.30 18.43 -20.92
N SER A 504 -3.38 19.19 -21.08
CA SER A 504 -3.37 20.65 -21.12
C SER A 504 -4.72 21.24 -20.68
N LYS A 505 -4.67 22.50 -20.21
CA LYS A 505 -5.85 23.25 -19.79
C LYS A 505 -6.87 23.45 -20.92
N ASP A 506 -6.40 23.63 -22.16
CA ASP A 506 -7.22 23.80 -23.36
C ASP A 506 -7.71 22.46 -23.97
N ASN A 507 -7.28 21.34 -23.43
CA ASN A 507 -7.55 19.99 -23.94
C ASN A 507 -7.18 19.80 -25.44
N LYS A 508 -6.17 20.52 -25.94
CA LYS A 508 -5.77 20.52 -27.36
C LYS A 508 -4.26 20.51 -27.58
N SER A 509 -3.50 20.90 -26.57
CA SER A 509 -2.04 21.02 -26.64
C SER A 509 -1.36 19.97 -25.77
N ARG A 510 -0.01 19.88 -25.84
CA ARG A 510 0.82 18.84 -25.21
C ARG A 510 0.54 17.45 -25.81
N HIS A 511 0.95 16.42 -25.11
CA HIS A 511 0.73 15.02 -25.53
C HIS A 511 -0.65 14.52 -25.11
N PRO A 512 -1.19 13.55 -25.85
CA PRO A 512 -2.46 12.94 -25.48
C PRO A 512 -2.29 11.91 -24.36
N ARG A 513 -3.37 11.70 -23.61
CA ARG A 513 -3.63 10.47 -22.86
C ARG A 513 -3.75 9.30 -23.86
N MET A 514 -3.32 8.11 -23.46
CA MET A 514 -3.35 6.91 -24.32
C MET A 514 -4.50 5.96 -24.02
N THR A 515 -5.15 6.15 -22.88
CA THR A 515 -6.32 5.38 -22.41
C THR A 515 -7.63 5.94 -23.00
N THR A 516 -8.69 5.15 -22.99
CA THR A 516 -10.05 5.60 -23.38
C THR A 516 -10.78 6.25 -22.20
N ASP A 517 -11.92 6.88 -22.46
CA ASP A 517 -12.73 7.50 -21.40
C ASP A 517 -13.28 6.44 -20.42
N MET A 518 -13.70 5.26 -20.94
CA MET A 518 -14.12 4.17 -20.05
C MET A 518 -12.99 3.56 -19.23
N PHE A 519 -11.75 3.54 -19.74
CA PHE A 519 -10.60 3.13 -18.94
C PHE A 519 -10.47 4.03 -17.70
N GLU A 520 -10.49 5.35 -17.92
CA GLU A 520 -10.38 6.34 -16.84
C GLU A 520 -11.52 6.22 -15.82
N ILE A 521 -12.77 6.12 -16.28
CA ILE A 521 -13.92 6.02 -15.39
C ILE A 521 -13.89 4.70 -14.61
N ALA A 522 -13.56 3.58 -15.26
CA ALA A 522 -13.48 2.27 -14.61
C ALA A 522 -12.31 2.19 -13.61
N SER A 523 -11.22 2.95 -13.82
CA SER A 523 -10.11 3.04 -12.88
C SER A 523 -10.56 3.55 -11.50
N ALA A 524 -11.56 4.42 -11.42
CA ALA A 524 -12.14 4.89 -10.17
C ALA A 524 -12.76 3.75 -9.31
N ILE A 525 -13.06 2.60 -9.93
CA ILE A 525 -13.56 1.41 -9.22
C ILE A 525 -12.40 0.45 -8.91
N THR A 526 -11.45 0.27 -9.82
CA THR A 526 -10.34 -0.68 -9.62
C THR A 526 -9.29 -0.18 -8.64
N VAL A 527 -9.06 1.13 -8.58
CA VAL A 527 -8.23 1.79 -7.55
C VAL A 527 -9.04 1.97 -6.28
N GLN A 528 -8.44 1.69 -5.14
CA GLN A 528 -9.11 1.79 -3.86
C GLN A 528 -8.52 2.92 -3.02
N THR A 529 -9.37 3.89 -2.70
CA THR A 529 -9.19 4.93 -1.69
C THR A 529 -10.56 5.46 -1.25
N SER A 530 -10.71 5.84 0.00
CA SER A 530 -11.99 6.31 0.54
C SER A 530 -12.28 7.78 0.25
N VAL A 531 -11.26 8.58 -0.04
CA VAL A 531 -11.40 9.96 -0.55
C VAL A 531 -10.59 10.04 -1.84
N GLN A 532 -11.28 10.10 -2.96
CA GLN A 532 -10.71 9.85 -4.27
C GLN A 532 -10.58 11.12 -5.10
N CYS A 533 -9.40 11.35 -5.66
CA CYS A 533 -9.21 12.35 -6.70
C CYS A 533 -10.02 11.98 -7.94
N MET A 534 -10.80 12.92 -8.43
CA MET A 534 -11.46 12.85 -9.73
C MET A 534 -10.88 13.98 -10.58
N ALA A 535 -9.97 13.64 -11.47
CA ALA A 535 -9.22 14.60 -12.29
C ALA A 535 -10.05 15.25 -13.41
N VAL A 536 -11.35 15.44 -13.14
CA VAL A 536 -12.28 16.12 -14.02
C VAL A 536 -11.95 17.61 -14.07
N GLN A 537 -12.02 18.19 -15.26
CA GLN A 537 -11.71 19.59 -15.54
C GLN A 537 -12.98 20.38 -15.84
N PRO A 538 -13.00 21.73 -15.71
CA PRO A 538 -14.19 22.55 -15.98
C PRO A 538 -14.75 22.40 -17.41
N ASN A 539 -13.88 22.23 -18.42
CA ASN A 539 -14.29 21.99 -19.82
C ASN A 539 -15.02 20.65 -20.00
N ASN A 540 -14.75 19.65 -19.16
CA ASN A 540 -15.40 18.34 -19.26
C ASN A 540 -16.91 18.41 -19.05
N LEU A 541 -17.43 19.38 -18.31
CA LEU A 541 -18.88 19.57 -18.14
C LEU A 541 -19.63 19.80 -19.47
N THR A 542 -18.94 20.26 -20.51
CA THR A 542 -19.50 20.56 -21.83
C THR A 542 -18.93 19.69 -22.95
N GLU A 543 -17.80 19.08 -22.75
CA GLU A 543 -17.11 18.27 -23.76
C GLU A 543 -17.44 16.78 -23.65
N LEU A 544 -17.71 16.28 -22.44
CA LEU A 544 -18.01 14.85 -22.23
C LEU A 544 -19.45 14.51 -22.56
N PRO A 545 -19.69 13.29 -23.09
CA PRO A 545 -21.03 12.73 -23.20
C PRO A 545 -21.77 12.68 -21.85
N GLN A 546 -23.08 12.86 -21.87
CA GLN A 546 -23.90 12.87 -20.64
C GLN A 546 -23.76 11.57 -19.83
N VAL A 547 -23.63 10.42 -20.50
CA VAL A 547 -23.46 9.11 -19.84
C VAL A 547 -22.20 9.07 -18.97
N GLU A 548 -21.09 9.69 -19.40
CA GLU A 548 -19.85 9.77 -18.64
C GLU A 548 -19.98 10.66 -17.42
N LEU A 549 -20.60 11.83 -17.58
CA LEU A 549 -20.87 12.75 -16.47
C LEU A 549 -21.75 12.09 -15.39
N GLU A 550 -22.76 11.32 -15.80
CA GLU A 550 -23.63 10.59 -14.88
C GLU A 550 -22.88 9.45 -14.14
N LEU A 551 -22.01 8.72 -14.84
CA LEU A 551 -21.15 7.74 -14.22
C LEU A 551 -20.24 8.41 -13.17
N LEU A 552 -19.47 9.42 -13.56
CA LEU A 552 -18.55 10.16 -12.70
C LEU A 552 -19.23 10.74 -11.44
N LYS A 553 -20.50 11.18 -11.57
CA LYS A 553 -21.30 11.68 -10.44
C LYS A 553 -21.76 10.58 -9.50
N SER A 554 -21.94 9.35 -9.98
CA SER A 554 -22.62 8.28 -9.25
C SER A 554 -21.72 7.23 -8.65
N LEU A 555 -20.42 7.21 -8.98
CA LEU A 555 -19.49 6.19 -8.47
C LEU A 555 -19.22 6.40 -6.97
N PRO A 556 -19.35 5.32 -6.16
CA PRO A 556 -18.96 5.35 -4.75
C PRO A 556 -17.44 5.23 -4.58
N THR A 557 -16.94 5.61 -3.40
CA THR A 557 -15.52 5.51 -3.04
C THR A 557 -15.24 4.53 -1.89
N THR A 558 -16.28 3.89 -1.35
CA THR A 558 -16.16 2.88 -0.30
C THR A 558 -16.80 1.57 -0.74
N TRP A 559 -16.25 0.48 -0.25
CA TRP A 559 -16.62 -0.85 -0.69
C TRP A 559 -16.88 -1.77 0.51
N ASP A 560 -18.03 -2.46 0.48
CA ASP A 560 -18.38 -3.46 1.49
C ASP A 560 -17.76 -4.81 1.19
N GLU A 561 -17.46 -5.06 -0.07
CA GLU A 561 -16.87 -6.30 -0.54
C GLU A 561 -16.14 -6.07 -1.87
N THR A 562 -14.98 -6.70 -2.01
CA THR A 562 -14.23 -6.77 -3.27
C THR A 562 -14.00 -8.21 -3.64
N ARG A 563 -14.28 -8.58 -4.89
CA ARG A 563 -14.01 -9.90 -5.46
C ARG A 563 -13.15 -9.78 -6.70
N TYR A 564 -12.12 -10.59 -6.77
CA TYR A 564 -11.39 -10.82 -8.00
C TYR A 564 -12.24 -11.65 -8.96
N ILE A 565 -12.34 -11.22 -10.22
CA ILE A 565 -13.07 -11.93 -11.26
C ILE A 565 -12.10 -12.55 -12.27
N ASP A 566 -11.19 -11.75 -12.83
CA ASP A 566 -10.17 -12.20 -13.78
C ASP A 566 -9.05 -11.16 -13.89
N GLY A 567 -7.86 -11.55 -14.35
CA GLY A 567 -6.78 -10.60 -14.56
C GLY A 567 -5.40 -11.21 -14.64
N TYR A 568 -4.45 -10.38 -15.07
CA TYR A 568 -3.02 -10.64 -15.03
C TYR A 568 -2.28 -9.29 -14.86
N PRO A 569 -1.35 -9.15 -13.93
CA PRO A 569 -0.67 -7.89 -13.63
C PRO A 569 -0.05 -7.25 -14.88
N GLY A 570 -0.37 -5.96 -15.10
CA GLY A 570 0.12 -5.19 -16.25
C GLY A 570 -0.51 -5.55 -17.60
N LYS A 571 -1.49 -6.47 -17.64
CA LYS A 571 -2.21 -6.83 -18.87
C LYS A 571 -3.68 -6.44 -18.81
N PHE A 572 -4.40 -6.95 -17.83
CA PHE A 572 -5.81 -6.61 -17.62
C PHE A 572 -6.24 -6.95 -16.19
N VAL A 573 -7.32 -6.35 -15.75
CA VAL A 573 -7.94 -6.66 -14.45
C VAL A 573 -9.45 -6.53 -14.56
N VAL A 574 -10.19 -7.43 -13.90
CA VAL A 574 -11.64 -7.34 -13.71
C VAL A 574 -11.96 -7.59 -12.25
N LEU A 575 -12.52 -6.60 -11.57
CA LEU A 575 -12.96 -6.66 -10.19
C LEU A 575 -14.46 -6.47 -10.08
N ALA A 576 -15.10 -7.16 -9.13
CA ALA A 576 -16.45 -6.87 -8.68
C ALA A 576 -16.39 -6.23 -7.29
N ARG A 577 -17.01 -5.08 -7.11
CA ARG A 577 -17.07 -4.37 -5.83
C ARG A 577 -18.52 -4.06 -5.46
N ARG A 578 -18.86 -4.27 -4.20
CA ARG A 578 -20.19 -3.98 -3.66
C ARG A 578 -20.15 -2.74 -2.78
N HIS A 579 -21.08 -1.84 -3.01
CA HIS A 579 -21.38 -0.70 -2.15
C HIS A 579 -22.86 -0.75 -1.77
N ALA A 580 -23.15 -0.89 -0.49
CA ALA A 580 -24.49 -1.19 0.02
C ALA A 580 -25.10 -2.44 -0.69
N ASP A 581 -26.21 -2.29 -1.37
CA ASP A 581 -26.92 -3.35 -2.11
C ASP A 581 -26.51 -3.48 -3.58
N LYS A 582 -25.60 -2.61 -4.07
CA LYS A 582 -25.25 -2.53 -5.50
C LYS A 582 -23.85 -3.08 -5.78
N TRP A 583 -23.77 -3.88 -6.83
CA TRP A 583 -22.54 -4.36 -7.40
C TRP A 583 -22.08 -3.50 -8.57
N TYR A 584 -20.77 -3.30 -8.65
CA TYR A 584 -20.06 -2.61 -9.72
C TYR A 584 -18.93 -3.52 -10.17
N ILE A 585 -19.01 -4.00 -11.42
CA ILE A 585 -17.93 -4.76 -12.04
C ILE A 585 -17.15 -3.79 -12.91
N ALA A 586 -15.86 -3.64 -12.68
CA ALA A 586 -14.98 -2.82 -13.48
C ALA A 586 -13.88 -3.66 -14.11
N GLY A 587 -13.63 -3.45 -15.39
CA GLY A 587 -12.57 -4.10 -16.13
C GLY A 587 -11.70 -3.08 -16.86
N LEU A 588 -10.38 -3.28 -16.85
CA LEU A 588 -9.37 -2.50 -17.56
C LEU A 588 -8.54 -3.44 -18.44
N ASN A 589 -8.13 -2.98 -19.63
CA ASN A 589 -7.27 -3.71 -20.55
C ASN A 589 -6.09 -2.83 -20.99
N ALA A 590 -4.86 -3.27 -20.71
CA ALA A 590 -3.64 -2.60 -21.14
C ALA A 590 -3.00 -3.28 -22.38
N GLU A 591 -3.63 -4.31 -22.94
CA GLU A 591 -3.11 -4.99 -24.12
C GLU A 591 -3.45 -4.20 -25.41
N LYS A 592 -2.66 -4.43 -26.45
CA LYS A 592 -2.85 -3.77 -27.75
C LYS A 592 -4.07 -4.29 -28.53
N ASP A 593 -4.58 -5.44 -28.14
CA ASP A 593 -5.73 -6.09 -28.74
C ASP A 593 -6.94 -6.05 -27.81
N ALA A 594 -8.14 -6.05 -28.39
CA ALA A 594 -9.38 -6.13 -27.63
C ALA A 594 -9.47 -7.46 -26.86
N LYS A 595 -9.73 -7.39 -25.57
CA LYS A 595 -9.85 -8.54 -24.69
C LYS A 595 -11.27 -9.07 -24.66
N LYS A 596 -11.44 -10.30 -25.14
CA LYS A 596 -12.74 -11.01 -25.12
C LYS A 596 -12.76 -11.94 -23.91
N LEU A 597 -13.72 -11.74 -23.01
CA LEU A 597 -13.84 -12.49 -21.77
C LEU A 597 -15.23 -13.10 -21.62
N THR A 598 -15.30 -14.22 -20.92
CA THR A 598 -16.55 -14.77 -20.36
C THR A 598 -16.46 -14.67 -18.86
N LEU A 599 -17.14 -13.67 -18.29
CA LEU A 599 -17.10 -13.37 -16.87
C LEU A 599 -18.09 -14.25 -16.09
N GLN A 600 -17.71 -14.65 -14.88
CA GLN A 600 -18.58 -15.30 -13.90
C GLN A 600 -19.12 -14.25 -12.94
N LEU A 601 -20.39 -13.87 -13.11
CA LEU A 601 -21.09 -12.82 -12.38
C LEU A 601 -22.32 -13.37 -11.66
N PRO A 602 -22.16 -14.24 -10.66
CA PRO A 602 -23.31 -14.90 -9.99
C PRO A 602 -24.27 -13.89 -9.32
N MET A 603 -23.78 -12.69 -8.95
CA MET A 603 -24.60 -11.61 -8.38
C MET A 603 -25.63 -11.05 -9.35
N PHE A 604 -25.46 -11.28 -10.67
CA PHE A 604 -26.38 -10.84 -11.73
C PHE A 604 -27.03 -12.00 -12.49
N ALA A 605 -26.97 -13.23 -11.98
CA ALA A 605 -27.49 -14.41 -12.67
C ALA A 605 -28.96 -14.24 -13.10
N GLY A 606 -29.24 -14.45 -14.39
CA GLY A 606 -30.57 -14.34 -14.99
C GLY A 606 -31.06 -12.91 -15.23
N GLN A 607 -30.24 -11.90 -14.96
CA GLN A 607 -30.61 -10.48 -15.11
C GLN A 607 -30.11 -9.88 -16.43
N THR A 608 -30.70 -8.77 -16.81
CA THR A 608 -30.19 -7.85 -17.82
C THR A 608 -29.76 -6.58 -17.08
N VAL A 609 -28.51 -6.18 -17.26
CA VAL A 609 -27.84 -5.11 -16.51
C VAL A 609 -27.26 -4.05 -17.44
N SER A 610 -26.99 -2.85 -16.94
CA SER A 610 -26.31 -1.82 -17.70
C SER A 610 -24.84 -2.20 -17.90
N TYR A 611 -24.36 -2.08 -19.11
CA TYR A 611 -23.00 -2.35 -19.55
C TYR A 611 -22.45 -1.12 -20.26
N TYR A 612 -21.44 -0.53 -19.67
CA TYR A 612 -20.73 0.64 -20.18
C TYR A 612 -19.42 0.18 -20.80
N THR A 613 -19.15 0.62 -22.01
CA THR A 613 -17.97 0.25 -22.80
C THR A 613 -17.58 1.38 -23.73
N ASP A 614 -16.42 1.29 -24.37
CA ASP A 614 -15.94 2.27 -25.34
C ASP A 614 -16.58 2.08 -26.71
N ASN A 615 -16.93 3.19 -27.38
CA ASN A 615 -17.21 3.21 -28.81
C ASN A 615 -15.88 3.31 -29.62
N ALA A 616 -16.00 3.37 -30.96
CA ALA A 616 -14.82 3.43 -31.84
C ALA A 616 -13.98 4.71 -31.67
N GLU A 617 -14.57 5.78 -31.18
CA GLU A 617 -13.91 7.07 -30.91
C GLU A 617 -13.32 7.16 -29.50
N GLY A 618 -13.49 6.12 -28.65
CA GLY A 618 -13.01 6.02 -27.27
C GLY A 618 -13.85 6.78 -26.25
N TYR A 619 -15.12 7.08 -26.55
CA TYR A 619 -16.12 7.60 -25.62
C TYR A 619 -16.97 6.48 -25.03
N ALA A 620 -17.47 6.69 -23.82
CA ALA A 620 -18.36 5.74 -23.19
C ALA A 620 -19.73 5.68 -23.86
N ILE A 621 -20.23 4.45 -24.04
CA ILE A 621 -21.61 4.16 -24.40
C ILE A 621 -22.23 3.18 -23.42
N GLU A 622 -23.54 3.31 -23.22
CA GLU A 622 -24.33 2.37 -22.43
C GLU A 622 -25.03 1.36 -23.35
N GLN A 623 -24.97 0.09 -22.97
CA GLN A 623 -25.62 -1.04 -23.62
C GLN A 623 -26.30 -1.92 -22.57
N GLN A 624 -27.14 -2.84 -23.00
CA GLN A 624 -27.74 -3.86 -22.14
C GLN A 624 -26.97 -5.17 -22.28
N LEU A 625 -26.56 -5.75 -21.14
CA LEU A 625 -25.86 -7.02 -21.07
C LEU A 625 -26.75 -8.07 -20.40
N LYS A 626 -27.01 -9.16 -21.10
CA LYS A 626 -27.72 -10.29 -20.54
C LYS A 626 -26.73 -11.24 -19.85
N VAL A 627 -26.91 -11.44 -18.57
CA VAL A 627 -26.19 -12.47 -17.78
C VAL A 627 -27.09 -13.72 -17.76
N ASN A 628 -26.57 -14.87 -18.15
CA ASN A 628 -27.35 -16.10 -18.18
C ASN A 628 -27.67 -16.61 -16.75
N THR A 629 -28.50 -17.63 -16.65
CA THR A 629 -28.92 -18.20 -15.35
C THR A 629 -27.78 -18.86 -14.56
N LYS A 630 -26.64 -19.14 -15.20
CA LYS A 630 -25.43 -19.64 -14.54
C LYS A 630 -24.49 -18.50 -14.08
N GLY A 631 -24.87 -17.25 -14.32
CA GLY A 631 -24.04 -16.09 -13.99
C GLY A 631 -22.97 -15.75 -15.05
N GLU A 632 -23.04 -16.30 -16.25
CA GLU A 632 -22.05 -16.05 -17.30
C GLU A 632 -22.46 -14.88 -18.20
N ALA A 633 -21.52 -14.01 -18.51
CA ALA A 633 -21.66 -12.91 -19.46
C ALA A 633 -20.42 -12.78 -20.35
N LYS A 634 -20.64 -12.52 -21.65
CA LYS A 634 -19.56 -12.25 -22.60
C LYS A 634 -19.37 -10.76 -22.76
N VAL A 635 -18.14 -10.30 -22.60
CA VAL A 635 -17.77 -8.88 -22.71
C VAL A 635 -16.55 -8.71 -23.60
N VAL A 636 -16.36 -7.50 -24.10
CA VAL A 636 -15.17 -7.09 -24.84
C VAL A 636 -14.65 -5.81 -24.23
N ILE A 637 -13.37 -5.81 -23.81
CA ILE A 637 -12.67 -4.61 -23.34
C ILE A 637 -11.73 -4.15 -24.46
N GLN A 638 -11.90 -2.93 -24.94
CA GLN A 638 -11.10 -2.38 -26.04
C GLN A 638 -9.63 -2.22 -25.64
N PRO A 639 -8.68 -2.08 -26.58
CA PRO A 639 -7.28 -1.78 -26.29
C PRO A 639 -7.17 -0.48 -25.49
N ASN A 640 -6.40 -0.48 -24.40
CA ASN A 640 -6.32 0.62 -23.43
C ASN A 640 -7.71 1.13 -22.99
N GLY A 641 -8.69 0.24 -22.97
CA GLY A 641 -10.09 0.55 -22.70
C GLY A 641 -10.58 -0.02 -21.38
N GLY A 642 -11.80 0.38 -21.03
CA GLY A 642 -12.47 -0.05 -19.80
C GLY A 642 -13.91 -0.50 -20.01
N ILE A 643 -14.44 -1.19 -18.99
CA ILE A 643 -15.85 -1.54 -18.89
C ILE A 643 -16.36 -1.32 -17.47
N ILE A 644 -17.65 -1.00 -17.35
CA ILE A 644 -18.39 -1.06 -16.08
C ILE A 644 -19.70 -1.82 -16.33
N ILE A 645 -20.06 -2.72 -15.39
CA ILE A 645 -21.34 -3.44 -15.35
C ILE A 645 -21.99 -3.16 -13.99
N ARG A 646 -23.29 -2.74 -14.01
CA ARG A 646 -24.02 -2.45 -12.76
C ARG A 646 -25.55 -2.63 -12.90
#